data_0fa11132b24557ef033a87c15e34f980
#
_entry.id   0fa11132b24557ef033a87c15e34f980
#
_cell.length_a   1.000
_cell.length_b   1.000
_cell.length_c   1.000
_cell.angle_alpha   90.00
_cell.angle_beta   90.00
_cell.angle_gamma   90.00
#
_symmetry.space_group_name_H-M   'P 1'
#
loop_
_entity.id
_entity.type
_entity.pdbx_description
1 polymer ?
#
loop_
_entity_poly.entity_id
_entity_poly.type
_entity_poly.pdbx_seq_one_letter_code
_entity_poly.pdbx_strand_id
1 'polypeptide(L)'
;MLRNLSLDAVYDSENHDLVREVQVPLLAQSQEYLRGVGFFSSGWLRLASDGIVALVEAGGRIRVVASPVFEEEDWKALRAGCAARHDYVLWRALQRNVDDLAVSLESETRNVLAWMVADGVLQFRVAVPRDFDGRGNYHDKVAVFTDENGDRVAIHGSLNDSVQGWLNGEALSVFRSWESGQVEYVRLHHDRLEALWCDNNKQFRVCRIPDSILDTFIRLRSTDERPYRLPHPWRGVVEHLVPYCGKELRDYQKTAIDEWFGAGCRGIFEMATGTGKTITSLAAAVRAYEERGRLALVVLVPYLHLLDQWARNCTEFGFTPILCSGNHAHWDINVRSAIRDFKLGVMSSLCILAVHHTAATPRFAAAISRLSDDTMLIGDEVHGLGAPHLRSALADPIPMRLGLSATPKRWFDEEGTAAIFSYFGDTCYEYPLEEAIGRFLTPYDYYPVPVSLSDEEVEEYESLTARIVALARKAEDDKEAQEQMKELLLRRARVVYSAEEKLSMLIRKVREMLHEHKERGEEPRGILIYCAPGKHKEVLRAVSGTGLRCHEFVHSVGPKERQRLLRQFDGGEIQALVAVRCLDEGVDVPSTRMAYIMASSTNPREFVQRRGRILRKASGKERAAIYDFIVVPPATRIDLRVGADISVLKREMPRFAEFSLSADNSFKARAAVRDTLDRVGMLHLLEERPWDVYHALKGWDWNDDE
;
A
#
# COMPACT_ATOMS: atom_id res chain seq x y z
N MET A 1 -35.80 -35.67 9.71
CA MET A 1 -35.70 -36.18 8.33
C MET A 1 -36.70 -35.45 7.46
N LEU A 2 -36.26 -34.94 6.31
CA LEU A 2 -37.08 -34.17 5.37
C LEU A 2 -38.31 -34.92 4.87
N ARG A 3 -38.21 -36.23 4.72
CA ARG A 3 -39.36 -37.11 4.34
C ARG A 3 -40.56 -37.09 5.27
N ASN A 4 -40.35 -36.71 6.53
CA ASN A 4 -41.40 -36.70 7.55
C ASN A 4 -42.21 -35.38 7.52
N LEU A 5 -41.83 -34.44 6.71
CA LEU A 5 -42.52 -33.15 6.58
C LEU A 5 -43.68 -33.30 5.58
N SER A 6 -44.86 -32.82 5.97
CA SER A 6 -46.00 -32.69 5.05
C SER A 6 -45.80 -31.37 4.29
N LEU A 7 -45.42 -31.48 3.01
CA LEU A 7 -45.14 -30.34 2.16
C LEU A 7 -46.08 -30.35 0.95
N ASP A 8 -46.69 -29.23 0.66
CA ASP A 8 -47.42 -29.02 -0.61
C ASP A 8 -46.49 -28.82 -1.81
N ALA A 9 -46.97 -28.99 -3.01
CA ALA A 9 -46.16 -28.83 -4.22
C ALA A 9 -45.90 -27.37 -4.55
N VAL A 10 -46.81 -26.48 -4.14
CA VAL A 10 -46.72 -25.02 -4.37
C VAL A 10 -47.25 -24.32 -3.14
N TYR A 11 -46.59 -23.25 -2.78
CA TYR A 11 -47.00 -22.31 -1.73
C TYR A 11 -47.04 -20.91 -2.30
N ASP A 12 -47.99 -20.10 -1.87
CA ASP A 12 -48.09 -18.68 -2.17
C ASP A 12 -48.26 -17.86 -0.88
N SER A 13 -47.81 -16.61 -0.92
CA SER A 13 -47.85 -15.72 0.25
C SER A 13 -49.24 -15.18 0.56
N GLU A 14 -50.24 -15.42 -0.29
CA GLU A 14 -51.62 -15.04 -0.02
C GLU A 14 -52.28 -15.97 0.99
N ASN A 15 -51.97 -17.30 0.88
CA ASN A 15 -52.62 -18.34 1.67
C ASN A 15 -51.71 -18.97 2.73
N HIS A 16 -50.37 -18.73 2.70
CA HIS A 16 -49.40 -19.45 3.51
C HIS A 16 -48.35 -18.48 4.13
N ASP A 17 -47.91 -18.78 5.33
CA ASP A 17 -46.70 -18.22 5.88
C ASP A 17 -45.46 -19.00 5.37
N LEU A 18 -44.93 -18.56 4.25
CA LEU A 18 -43.83 -19.24 3.54
C LEU A 18 -42.60 -19.47 4.43
N VAL A 19 -42.39 -18.66 5.47
CA VAL A 19 -41.27 -18.85 6.40
C VAL A 19 -41.59 -19.93 7.44
N ARG A 20 -42.69 -19.77 8.14
CA ARG A 20 -43.05 -20.66 9.26
C ARG A 20 -43.51 -22.01 8.75
N GLU A 21 -44.21 -22.08 7.65
CA GLU A 21 -44.78 -23.35 7.13
C GLU A 21 -43.80 -24.09 6.22
N VAL A 22 -42.83 -23.41 5.57
CA VAL A 22 -41.89 -24.04 4.64
C VAL A 22 -40.44 -23.96 5.09
N GLN A 23 -39.91 -22.77 5.27
CA GLN A 23 -38.46 -22.63 5.48
C GLN A 23 -38.02 -23.10 6.86
N VAL A 24 -38.69 -22.69 7.91
CA VAL A 24 -38.31 -23.09 9.30
C VAL A 24 -38.36 -24.61 9.49
N PRO A 25 -39.40 -25.34 9.05
CA PRO A 25 -39.44 -26.81 9.15
C PRO A 25 -38.35 -27.49 8.30
N LEU A 26 -38.09 -27.00 7.09
CA LEU A 26 -37.03 -27.53 6.23
C LEU A 26 -35.64 -27.31 6.81
N LEU A 27 -35.35 -26.12 7.31
CA LEU A 27 -34.07 -25.81 7.98
C LEU A 27 -33.87 -26.72 9.22
N ALA A 28 -34.88 -26.84 10.07
CA ALA A 28 -34.79 -27.63 11.31
C ALA A 28 -34.53 -29.12 11.08
N GLN A 29 -34.84 -29.67 9.90
CA GLN A 29 -34.62 -31.08 9.56
C GLN A 29 -33.42 -31.27 8.61
N SER A 30 -32.62 -30.21 8.35
CA SER A 30 -31.52 -30.25 7.41
C SER A 30 -30.16 -30.28 8.10
N GLN A 31 -29.18 -30.89 7.44
CA GLN A 31 -27.76 -30.84 7.75
C GLN A 31 -27.01 -29.85 6.80
N GLU A 32 -27.60 -29.54 5.68
CA GLU A 32 -27.05 -28.58 4.75
C GLU A 32 -28.15 -27.76 4.08
N TYR A 33 -27.91 -26.46 4.03
CA TYR A 33 -28.72 -25.51 3.30
C TYR A 33 -27.86 -24.76 2.28
N LEU A 34 -28.15 -24.97 0.99
CA LEU A 34 -27.47 -24.33 -0.13
C LEU A 34 -28.43 -23.36 -0.82
N ARG A 35 -28.06 -22.07 -0.85
CA ARG A 35 -28.94 -21.00 -1.34
C ARG A 35 -28.27 -20.19 -2.44
N GLY A 36 -28.99 -20.03 -3.57
CA GLY A 36 -28.70 -19.00 -4.59
C GLY A 36 -29.72 -17.88 -4.49
N VAL A 37 -29.27 -16.63 -4.33
CA VAL A 37 -30.14 -15.48 -4.14
C VAL A 37 -29.61 -14.23 -4.84
N GLY A 38 -30.49 -13.45 -5.46
CA GLY A 38 -30.09 -12.21 -6.13
C GLY A 38 -29.63 -11.14 -5.16
N PHE A 39 -30.22 -11.07 -3.99
CA PHE A 39 -29.86 -10.15 -2.93
C PHE A 39 -30.08 -10.80 -1.57
N PHE A 40 -29.07 -10.72 -0.71
CA PHE A 40 -29.13 -11.22 0.66
C PHE A 40 -29.48 -10.09 1.60
N SER A 41 -30.55 -10.21 2.35
CA SER A 41 -30.97 -9.22 3.33
C SER A 41 -31.12 -9.80 4.73
N SER A 42 -31.06 -8.90 5.70
CA SER A 42 -31.21 -9.16 7.12
C SER A 42 -32.60 -9.72 7.51
N GLY A 43 -33.61 -9.42 6.72
CA GLY A 43 -34.98 -9.79 7.04
C GLY A 43 -35.20 -11.31 7.06
N TRP A 44 -34.58 -12.04 6.17
CA TRP A 44 -34.63 -13.51 6.15
C TRP A 44 -34.06 -14.12 7.42
N LEU A 45 -32.89 -13.66 7.85
CA LEU A 45 -32.25 -14.17 9.09
C LEU A 45 -33.15 -13.99 10.32
N ARG A 46 -33.84 -12.85 10.39
CA ARG A 46 -34.76 -12.58 11.50
C ARG A 46 -35.98 -13.49 11.47
N LEU A 47 -36.56 -13.70 10.30
CA LEU A 47 -37.79 -14.46 10.14
C LEU A 47 -37.56 -15.98 10.24
N ALA A 48 -36.42 -16.48 9.75
CA ALA A 48 -36.03 -17.89 9.75
C ALA A 48 -35.15 -18.29 10.95
N SER A 49 -34.97 -17.42 11.94
CA SER A 49 -34.04 -17.61 13.06
C SER A 49 -34.18 -18.94 13.79
N ASP A 50 -35.40 -19.36 14.08
CA ASP A 50 -35.65 -20.62 14.79
C ASP A 50 -35.21 -21.86 14.01
N GLY A 51 -35.48 -21.87 12.69
CA GLY A 51 -35.03 -22.93 11.80
C GLY A 51 -33.52 -22.95 11.61
N ILE A 52 -32.90 -21.75 11.53
CA ILE A 52 -31.47 -21.59 11.43
C ILE A 52 -30.75 -22.08 12.70
N VAL A 53 -31.23 -21.70 13.88
CA VAL A 53 -30.68 -22.15 15.16
C VAL A 53 -30.80 -23.67 15.26
N ALA A 54 -31.95 -24.25 14.91
CA ALA A 54 -32.15 -25.69 14.93
C ALA A 54 -31.19 -26.45 13.99
N LEU A 55 -30.95 -25.92 12.78
CA LEU A 55 -29.98 -26.47 11.84
C LEU A 55 -28.56 -26.43 12.41
N VAL A 56 -28.15 -25.29 13.00
CA VAL A 56 -26.82 -25.13 13.60
C VAL A 56 -26.65 -26.07 14.83
N GLU A 57 -27.65 -26.18 15.70
CA GLU A 57 -27.61 -27.06 16.86
C GLU A 57 -27.61 -28.54 16.44
N ALA A 58 -28.15 -28.90 15.28
CA ALA A 58 -28.01 -30.22 14.68
C ALA A 58 -26.64 -30.45 13.98
N GLY A 59 -25.74 -29.48 14.01
CA GLY A 59 -24.42 -29.57 13.36
C GLY A 59 -24.44 -29.33 11.86
N GLY A 60 -25.48 -28.70 11.35
CA GLY A 60 -25.63 -28.38 9.94
C GLY A 60 -24.87 -27.13 9.50
N ARG A 61 -24.82 -26.90 8.19
CA ARG A 61 -24.13 -25.76 7.58
C ARG A 61 -25.01 -25.03 6.58
N ILE A 62 -24.71 -23.73 6.39
CA ILE A 62 -25.41 -22.84 5.47
C ILE A 62 -24.41 -22.30 4.45
N ARG A 63 -24.68 -22.47 3.17
CA ARG A 63 -23.90 -21.95 2.06
C ARG A 63 -24.77 -21.03 1.19
N VAL A 64 -24.37 -19.78 1.06
CA VAL A 64 -25.12 -18.77 0.31
C VAL A 64 -24.28 -18.20 -0.81
N VAL A 65 -24.81 -18.19 -2.03
CA VAL A 65 -24.26 -17.43 -3.15
C VAL A 65 -25.19 -16.27 -3.45
N ALA A 66 -24.68 -15.05 -3.33
CA ALA A 66 -25.45 -13.83 -3.53
C ALA A 66 -24.76 -12.89 -4.53
N SER A 67 -25.54 -12.01 -5.15
CA SER A 67 -25.00 -10.90 -5.95
C SER A 67 -24.73 -9.70 -5.04
N PRO A 68 -23.60 -9.01 -5.19
CA PRO A 68 -23.41 -7.73 -4.51
C PRO A 68 -24.29 -6.66 -5.13
N VAL A 69 -24.71 -5.68 -4.32
CA VAL A 69 -25.38 -4.48 -4.82
C VAL A 69 -24.33 -3.52 -5.33
N PHE A 70 -24.29 -3.32 -6.63
CA PHE A 70 -23.43 -2.34 -7.28
C PHE A 70 -24.20 -1.06 -7.58
N GLU A 71 -23.59 0.08 -7.27
CA GLU A 71 -24.06 1.38 -7.71
C GLU A 71 -23.63 1.66 -9.17
N GLU A 72 -24.21 2.68 -9.78
CA GLU A 72 -23.89 3.00 -11.19
C GLU A 72 -22.42 3.38 -11.40
N GLU A 73 -21.81 3.99 -10.38
CA GLU A 73 -20.36 4.30 -10.37
C GLU A 73 -19.48 3.03 -10.33
N ASP A 74 -19.91 2.00 -9.61
CA ASP A 74 -19.22 0.72 -9.56
C ASP A 74 -19.25 0.02 -10.92
N TRP A 75 -20.44 0.02 -11.59
CA TRP A 75 -20.59 -0.51 -12.94
C TRP A 75 -19.72 0.22 -13.97
N LYS A 76 -19.62 1.56 -13.87
CA LYS A 76 -18.73 2.35 -14.71
C LYS A 76 -17.27 1.99 -14.47
N ALA A 77 -16.87 1.80 -13.22
CA ALA A 77 -15.51 1.44 -12.85
C ALA A 77 -15.13 0.01 -13.26
N LEU A 78 -16.08 -0.94 -13.16
CA LEU A 78 -15.89 -2.32 -13.61
C LEU A 78 -15.72 -2.41 -15.14
N ARG A 79 -16.49 -1.64 -15.92
CA ARG A 79 -16.36 -1.58 -17.39
C ARG A 79 -15.08 -0.89 -17.86
N ALA A 80 -14.59 0.10 -17.13
CA ALA A 80 -13.42 0.91 -17.52
C ALA A 80 -12.07 0.30 -17.14
N GLY A 81 -12.01 -0.83 -16.43
CA GLY A 81 -10.83 -1.24 -15.70
C GLY A 81 -10.15 -2.54 -16.12
N CYS A 82 -8.84 -2.59 -15.87
CA CYS A 82 -8.05 -3.81 -15.84
C CYS A 82 -8.38 -4.65 -14.58
N ALA A 83 -8.10 -5.96 -14.61
CA ALA A 83 -8.45 -6.93 -13.56
C ALA A 83 -8.17 -6.48 -12.10
N ALA A 84 -7.09 -5.75 -11.88
CA ALA A 84 -6.74 -5.22 -10.54
C ALA A 84 -7.72 -4.17 -9.97
N ARG A 85 -8.55 -3.56 -10.82
CA ARG A 85 -9.61 -2.62 -10.39
C ARG A 85 -10.91 -3.33 -10.03
N HIS A 86 -11.17 -4.46 -10.66
CA HIS A 86 -12.38 -5.23 -10.39
C HIS A 86 -12.44 -5.67 -8.93
N ASP A 87 -11.34 -6.14 -8.38
CA ASP A 87 -11.28 -6.60 -7.00
C ASP A 87 -11.47 -5.44 -5.98
N TYR A 88 -10.97 -4.26 -6.27
CA TYR A 88 -11.19 -3.08 -5.42
C TYR A 88 -12.64 -2.58 -5.44
N VAL A 89 -13.27 -2.53 -6.63
CA VAL A 89 -14.66 -2.12 -6.79
C VAL A 89 -15.58 -3.12 -6.11
N LEU A 90 -15.31 -4.41 -6.28
CA LEU A 90 -16.03 -5.49 -5.61
C LEU A 90 -15.89 -5.38 -4.09
N TRP A 91 -14.67 -5.20 -3.58
CA TRP A 91 -14.41 -5.01 -2.15
C TRP A 91 -15.21 -3.82 -1.59
N ARG A 92 -15.17 -2.67 -2.28
CA ARG A 92 -15.90 -1.46 -1.85
C ARG A 92 -17.42 -1.67 -1.83
N ALA A 93 -17.96 -2.35 -2.83
CA ALA A 93 -19.38 -2.67 -2.89
C ALA A 93 -19.78 -3.64 -1.75
N LEU A 94 -18.98 -4.67 -1.50
CA LEU A 94 -19.20 -5.61 -0.41
C LEU A 94 -19.11 -4.94 0.97
N GLN A 95 -18.13 -4.07 1.19
CA GLN A 95 -18.02 -3.32 2.44
C GLN A 95 -19.28 -2.49 2.71
N ARG A 96 -19.78 -1.74 1.72
CA ARG A 96 -21.04 -0.99 1.87
C ARG A 96 -22.22 -1.92 2.19
N ASN A 97 -22.34 -3.03 1.50
CA ASN A 97 -23.42 -3.99 1.73
C ASN A 97 -23.40 -4.54 3.16
N VAL A 98 -22.21 -4.78 3.73
CA VAL A 98 -22.07 -5.24 5.12
C VAL A 98 -22.36 -4.12 6.10
N ASP A 99 -21.91 -2.90 5.84
CA ASP A 99 -22.20 -1.73 6.69
C ASP A 99 -23.70 -1.44 6.73
N ASP A 100 -24.39 -1.51 5.58
CA ASP A 100 -25.85 -1.37 5.50
C ASP A 100 -26.57 -2.50 6.26
N LEU A 101 -26.07 -3.72 6.15
CA LEU A 101 -26.59 -4.87 6.90
C LEU A 101 -26.44 -4.65 8.42
N ALA A 102 -25.27 -4.17 8.84
CA ALA A 102 -24.97 -3.89 10.24
C ALA A 102 -25.91 -2.83 10.86
N VAL A 103 -26.31 -1.85 10.08
CA VAL A 103 -27.26 -0.79 10.49
C VAL A 103 -28.69 -1.32 10.52
N SER A 104 -29.08 -2.18 9.57
CA SER A 104 -30.47 -2.64 9.39
C SER A 104 -30.85 -3.77 10.34
N LEU A 105 -29.89 -4.48 10.95
CA LEU A 105 -30.13 -5.61 11.84
C LEU A 105 -30.36 -5.19 13.30
N GLU A 106 -31.33 -5.80 13.95
CA GLU A 106 -31.49 -5.76 15.41
C GLU A 106 -30.29 -6.41 16.11
N SER A 107 -29.95 -5.96 17.31
CA SER A 107 -28.75 -6.38 18.04
C SER A 107 -28.62 -7.89 18.20
N GLU A 108 -29.71 -8.59 18.51
CA GLU A 108 -29.72 -10.05 18.70
C GLU A 108 -29.46 -10.82 17.41
N THR A 109 -30.16 -10.45 16.33
CA THR A 109 -30.00 -11.08 15.00
C THR A 109 -28.60 -10.85 14.46
N ARG A 110 -28.05 -9.66 14.67
CA ARG A 110 -26.69 -9.27 14.30
C ARG A 110 -25.65 -10.12 15.04
N ASN A 111 -25.87 -10.35 16.33
CA ASN A 111 -25.01 -11.20 17.16
C ASN A 111 -25.02 -12.66 16.69
N VAL A 112 -26.21 -13.23 16.38
CA VAL A 112 -26.35 -14.60 15.86
C VAL A 112 -25.62 -14.74 14.53
N LEU A 113 -25.84 -13.80 13.58
CA LEU A 113 -25.17 -13.79 12.27
C LEU A 113 -23.64 -13.77 12.42
N ALA A 114 -23.15 -12.87 13.27
CA ALA A 114 -21.71 -12.72 13.48
C ALA A 114 -21.06 -13.97 14.07
N TRP A 115 -21.74 -14.65 14.97
CA TRP A 115 -21.28 -15.93 15.53
C TRP A 115 -21.31 -17.07 14.49
N MET A 116 -22.34 -17.14 13.66
CA MET A 116 -22.45 -18.16 12.61
C MET A 116 -21.36 -18.01 11.54
N VAL A 117 -21.01 -16.78 11.19
CA VAL A 117 -19.88 -16.50 10.30
C VAL A 117 -18.55 -16.86 10.95
N ALA A 118 -18.36 -16.48 12.23
CA ALA A 118 -17.16 -16.78 13.00
C ALA A 118 -16.93 -18.28 13.19
N ASP A 119 -18.02 -19.04 13.40
CA ASP A 119 -17.97 -20.50 13.56
C ASP A 119 -17.88 -21.24 12.20
N GLY A 120 -17.95 -20.51 11.06
CA GLY A 120 -17.91 -21.09 9.72
C GLY A 120 -19.16 -21.87 9.32
N VAL A 121 -20.20 -21.83 10.15
CA VAL A 121 -21.50 -22.46 9.90
C VAL A 121 -22.23 -21.79 8.75
N LEU A 122 -22.10 -20.45 8.65
CA LEU A 122 -22.64 -19.65 7.56
C LEU A 122 -21.49 -19.17 6.69
N GLN A 123 -21.49 -19.64 5.45
CA GLN A 123 -20.51 -19.31 4.44
C GLN A 123 -21.13 -18.52 3.28
N PHE A 124 -20.49 -17.45 2.89
CA PHE A 124 -20.94 -16.63 1.77
C PHE A 124 -19.95 -16.69 0.60
N ARG A 125 -20.51 -16.73 -0.63
CA ARG A 125 -19.77 -16.45 -1.86
C ARG A 125 -20.53 -15.42 -2.69
N VAL A 126 -19.78 -14.69 -3.51
CA VAL A 126 -20.32 -13.57 -4.29
C VAL A 126 -20.24 -13.90 -5.78
N ALA A 127 -21.39 -13.87 -6.45
CA ALA A 127 -21.48 -14.07 -7.88
C ALA A 127 -21.44 -12.72 -8.61
N VAL A 128 -20.42 -12.52 -9.44
CA VAL A 128 -20.26 -11.33 -10.31
C VAL A 128 -20.25 -11.77 -11.77
N PRO A 129 -20.81 -10.98 -12.71
CA PRO A 129 -20.74 -11.32 -14.13
C PRO A 129 -19.28 -11.48 -14.59
N ARG A 130 -19.00 -12.48 -15.44
CA ARG A 130 -17.69 -12.63 -16.10
C ARG A 130 -17.48 -11.57 -17.18
N ASP A 131 -18.58 -11.11 -17.79
CA ASP A 131 -18.60 -10.03 -18.78
C ASP A 131 -19.40 -8.84 -18.22
N PHE A 132 -18.76 -7.67 -18.19
CA PHE A 132 -19.34 -6.44 -17.64
C PHE A 132 -20.04 -5.57 -18.71
N ASP A 133 -20.08 -5.98 -19.98
CA ASP A 133 -20.78 -5.26 -21.05
C ASP A 133 -22.30 -5.40 -20.93
N GLY A 134 -22.77 -6.50 -20.28
CA GLY A 134 -24.17 -6.70 -19.92
C GLY A 134 -24.48 -6.24 -18.47
N ARG A 135 -25.66 -5.61 -18.26
CA ARG A 135 -26.15 -5.25 -16.91
C ARG A 135 -26.81 -6.42 -16.17
N GLY A 136 -26.29 -7.65 -16.33
CA GLY A 136 -26.87 -8.86 -15.73
C GLY A 136 -26.31 -9.13 -14.34
N ASN A 137 -27.07 -8.83 -13.29
CA ASN A 137 -26.79 -9.33 -11.94
C ASN A 137 -27.19 -10.81 -11.85
N TYR A 138 -26.47 -11.56 -10.96
CA TYR A 138 -26.95 -12.88 -10.56
C TYR A 138 -28.28 -12.70 -9.80
N HIS A 139 -29.33 -13.31 -10.28
CA HIS A 139 -30.68 -13.13 -9.76
C HIS A 139 -31.44 -14.46 -9.68
N ASP A 140 -30.82 -15.43 -9.04
CA ASP A 140 -31.42 -16.73 -8.80
C ASP A 140 -32.23 -16.74 -7.50
N LYS A 141 -33.20 -17.64 -7.39
CA LYS A 141 -34.09 -17.76 -6.23
C LYS A 141 -34.34 -19.23 -5.96
N VAL A 142 -33.25 -19.97 -5.80
CA VAL A 142 -33.30 -21.43 -5.59
C VAL A 142 -32.64 -21.74 -4.25
N ALA A 143 -33.23 -22.67 -3.52
CA ALA A 143 -32.59 -23.26 -2.36
C ALA A 143 -32.70 -24.79 -2.38
N VAL A 144 -31.68 -25.44 -1.85
CA VAL A 144 -31.67 -26.89 -1.67
C VAL A 144 -31.34 -27.19 -0.21
N PHE A 145 -32.21 -27.99 0.39
CA PHE A 145 -32.09 -28.51 1.77
C PHE A 145 -31.67 -29.98 1.67
N THR A 146 -30.71 -30.40 2.44
CA THR A 146 -30.25 -31.81 2.50
C THR A 146 -30.23 -32.27 3.94
N ASP A 147 -30.84 -33.41 4.22
CA ASP A 147 -30.83 -34.02 5.56
C ASP A 147 -29.67 -35.02 5.78
N GLU A 148 -29.59 -35.60 6.95
CA GLU A 148 -28.55 -36.57 7.36
C GLU A 148 -28.50 -37.84 6.49
N ASN A 149 -29.60 -38.19 5.83
CA ASN A 149 -29.71 -39.36 4.95
C ASN A 149 -29.37 -39.05 3.49
N GLY A 150 -29.12 -37.77 3.18
CA GLY A 150 -28.90 -37.30 1.81
C GLY A 150 -30.17 -37.06 1.03
N ASP A 151 -31.36 -37.13 1.67
CA ASP A 151 -32.61 -36.72 1.04
C ASP A 151 -32.62 -35.21 0.87
N ARG A 152 -33.17 -34.76 -0.24
CA ARG A 152 -33.14 -33.33 -0.63
C ARG A 152 -34.53 -32.80 -0.97
N VAL A 153 -34.71 -31.53 -0.56
CA VAL A 153 -35.84 -30.72 -1.01
C VAL A 153 -35.27 -29.49 -1.71
N ALA A 154 -35.71 -29.24 -2.95
CA ALA A 154 -35.40 -28.00 -3.65
C ALA A 154 -36.62 -27.10 -3.68
N ILE A 155 -36.45 -25.83 -3.42
CA ILE A 155 -37.45 -24.79 -3.61
C ILE A 155 -37.00 -23.81 -4.70
N HIS A 156 -37.94 -23.43 -5.56
CA HIS A 156 -37.71 -22.46 -6.62
C HIS A 156 -38.91 -21.55 -6.78
N GLY A 157 -38.73 -20.24 -6.84
CA GLY A 157 -39.83 -19.29 -6.97
C GLY A 157 -39.38 -17.86 -7.08
N SER A 158 -40.27 -16.92 -6.83
CA SER A 158 -40.00 -15.48 -6.90
C SER A 158 -39.38 -14.90 -5.63
N LEU A 159 -39.28 -15.72 -4.56
CA LEU A 159 -38.94 -15.29 -3.22
C LEU A 159 -37.51 -14.73 -3.08
N ASN A 160 -37.41 -13.42 -2.82
CA ASN A 160 -36.16 -12.80 -2.36
C ASN A 160 -36.05 -12.86 -0.85
N ASP A 161 -34.80 -12.96 -0.32
CA ASP A 161 -34.52 -12.93 1.11
C ASP A 161 -34.61 -11.49 1.67
N SER A 162 -35.72 -10.78 1.37
CA SER A 162 -35.98 -9.43 1.86
C SER A 162 -37.36 -9.34 2.52
N VAL A 163 -37.53 -8.50 3.54
CA VAL A 163 -38.82 -8.29 4.20
C VAL A 163 -39.91 -7.86 3.24
N GLN A 164 -39.58 -7.04 2.23
CA GLN A 164 -40.51 -6.65 1.16
C GLN A 164 -40.87 -7.80 0.23
N GLY A 165 -39.93 -8.72 -0.06
CA GLY A 165 -40.19 -9.91 -0.84
C GLY A 165 -41.25 -10.83 -0.19
N TRP A 166 -41.35 -10.82 1.16
CA TRP A 166 -42.32 -11.62 1.91
C TRP A 166 -43.71 -10.96 2.03
N LEU A 167 -43.79 -9.66 1.77
CA LEU A 167 -45.03 -8.89 1.78
C LEU A 167 -45.67 -8.78 0.39
N ASN A 168 -44.95 -9.12 -0.66
CA ASN A 168 -45.45 -9.13 -2.04
C ASN A 168 -46.13 -10.47 -2.36
N GLY A 169 -46.94 -10.54 -3.41
CA GLY A 169 -47.52 -11.75 -3.90
C GLY A 169 -46.47 -12.72 -4.47
N GLU A 170 -45.85 -13.51 -3.62
CA GLU A 170 -44.76 -14.44 -3.95
C GLU A 170 -45.25 -15.87 -3.96
N ALA A 171 -44.71 -16.70 -4.86
CA ALA A 171 -45.01 -18.11 -4.92
C ALA A 171 -43.70 -18.93 -5.02
N LEU A 172 -43.71 -20.13 -4.47
CA LEU A 172 -42.59 -21.07 -4.56
C LEU A 172 -43.11 -22.48 -4.88
N SER A 173 -42.32 -23.20 -5.66
CA SER A 173 -42.53 -24.63 -5.97
C SER A 173 -41.56 -25.46 -5.13
N VAL A 174 -42.03 -26.59 -4.65
CA VAL A 174 -41.29 -27.53 -3.79
C VAL A 174 -41.10 -28.85 -4.56
N PHE A 175 -39.85 -29.27 -4.69
CA PHE A 175 -39.46 -30.52 -5.35
C PHE A 175 -38.75 -31.42 -4.31
N ARG A 176 -39.09 -32.72 -4.35
CA ARG A 176 -38.58 -33.70 -3.39
C ARG A 176 -37.76 -34.78 -4.10
N SER A 177 -36.60 -35.14 -3.56
CA SER A 177 -35.69 -36.15 -4.16
C SER A 177 -36.24 -37.58 -4.12
N TRP A 178 -37.27 -37.86 -3.34
CA TRP A 178 -37.85 -39.17 -3.19
C TRP A 178 -39.17 -39.35 -3.98
N GLU A 179 -39.69 -38.30 -4.59
CA GLU A 179 -40.91 -38.33 -5.38
C GLU A 179 -40.62 -38.62 -6.85
N SER A 180 -41.28 -39.63 -7.41
CA SER A 180 -41.16 -40.00 -8.81
C SER A 180 -41.55 -38.81 -9.73
N GLY A 181 -40.68 -38.41 -10.65
CA GLY A 181 -40.88 -37.28 -11.53
C GLY A 181 -40.33 -35.95 -10.99
N GLN A 182 -39.92 -35.87 -9.71
CA GLN A 182 -39.31 -34.67 -9.13
C GLN A 182 -37.79 -34.79 -8.89
N VAL A 183 -37.25 -36.01 -8.86
CA VAL A 183 -35.84 -36.33 -8.64
C VAL A 183 -34.91 -35.53 -9.52
N GLU A 184 -35.22 -35.42 -10.79
CA GLU A 184 -34.36 -34.74 -11.77
C GLU A 184 -34.33 -33.23 -11.53
N TYR A 185 -35.43 -32.59 -11.12
CA TYR A 185 -35.49 -31.18 -10.78
C TYR A 185 -34.60 -30.88 -9.57
N VAL A 186 -34.68 -31.70 -8.51
CA VAL A 186 -33.86 -31.57 -7.32
C VAL A 186 -32.37 -31.71 -7.66
N ARG A 187 -32.04 -32.75 -8.48
CA ARG A 187 -30.65 -32.98 -8.91
C ARG A 187 -30.12 -31.80 -9.72
N LEU A 188 -30.85 -31.31 -10.70
CA LEU A 188 -30.40 -30.20 -11.55
C LEU A 188 -30.24 -28.89 -10.76
N HIS A 189 -31.16 -28.59 -9.83
CA HIS A 189 -31.01 -27.41 -8.95
C HIS A 189 -29.80 -27.53 -8.04
N HIS A 190 -29.57 -28.67 -7.44
CA HIS A 190 -28.41 -28.95 -6.61
C HIS A 190 -27.11 -28.82 -7.40
N ASP A 191 -27.00 -29.54 -8.55
CA ASP A 191 -25.77 -29.55 -9.35
C ASP A 191 -25.44 -28.13 -9.90
N ARG A 192 -26.47 -27.35 -10.23
CA ARG A 192 -26.31 -25.97 -10.69
C ARG A 192 -25.79 -25.09 -9.59
N LEU A 193 -26.31 -25.18 -8.37
CA LEU A 193 -25.83 -24.40 -7.22
C LEU A 193 -24.43 -24.84 -6.77
N GLU A 194 -24.12 -26.15 -6.83
CA GLU A 194 -22.77 -26.65 -6.55
C GLU A 194 -21.76 -26.17 -7.61
N ALA A 195 -22.12 -26.22 -8.89
CA ALA A 195 -21.26 -25.68 -9.94
C ALA A 195 -21.01 -24.18 -9.76
N LEU A 196 -22.03 -23.44 -9.33
CA LEU A 196 -21.89 -22.02 -9.01
C LEU A 196 -20.98 -21.82 -7.78
N TRP A 197 -21.20 -22.61 -6.71
CA TRP A 197 -20.39 -22.57 -5.51
C TRP A 197 -18.91 -22.86 -5.81
N CYS A 198 -18.62 -23.78 -6.72
CA CYS A 198 -17.26 -24.15 -7.11
C CYS A 198 -16.64 -23.24 -8.20
N ASP A 199 -17.22 -22.06 -8.49
CA ASP A 199 -16.83 -21.16 -9.59
C ASP A 199 -16.80 -21.82 -10.99
N ASN A 200 -17.58 -22.88 -11.16
CA ASN A 200 -17.71 -23.58 -12.45
C ASN A 200 -18.95 -23.13 -13.23
N ASN A 201 -19.14 -21.82 -13.36
CA ASN A 201 -20.25 -21.21 -14.10
C ASN A 201 -19.72 -20.36 -15.25
N LYS A 202 -20.38 -20.43 -16.44
CA LYS A 202 -19.93 -19.74 -17.65
C LYS A 202 -20.25 -18.24 -17.64
N GLN A 203 -21.30 -17.82 -16.96
CA GLN A 203 -21.79 -16.44 -16.96
C GLN A 203 -21.29 -15.65 -15.77
N PHE A 204 -21.13 -16.31 -14.62
CA PHE A 204 -20.73 -15.67 -13.35
C PHE A 204 -19.42 -16.23 -12.84
N ARG A 205 -18.56 -15.35 -12.38
CA ARG A 205 -17.41 -15.66 -11.55
C ARG A 205 -17.90 -15.65 -10.11
N VAL A 206 -17.60 -16.69 -9.35
CA VAL A 206 -17.97 -16.77 -7.93
C VAL A 206 -16.73 -16.65 -7.08
N CYS A 207 -16.68 -15.55 -6.31
CA CYS A 207 -15.57 -15.23 -5.44
C CYS A 207 -15.93 -15.51 -3.98
N ARG A 208 -14.96 -15.91 -3.18
CA ARG A 208 -15.09 -15.88 -1.72
C ARG A 208 -15.18 -14.42 -1.27
N ILE A 209 -15.91 -14.17 -0.19
CA ILE A 209 -15.88 -12.84 0.45
C ILE A 209 -14.49 -12.65 1.05
N PRO A 210 -13.85 -11.50 0.81
CA PRO A 210 -12.55 -11.18 1.41
C PRO A 210 -12.62 -11.26 2.94
N ASP A 211 -11.57 -11.80 3.58
CA ASP A 211 -11.54 -11.98 5.03
C ASP A 211 -11.72 -10.66 5.79
N SER A 212 -11.23 -9.54 5.26
CA SER A 212 -11.49 -8.21 5.82
C SER A 212 -12.98 -7.86 5.93
N ILE A 213 -13.78 -8.38 5.02
CA ILE A 213 -15.25 -8.23 5.03
C ILE A 213 -15.89 -9.23 6.00
N LEU A 214 -15.41 -10.49 6.01
CA LEU A 214 -15.83 -11.49 7.00
C LEU A 214 -15.51 -11.01 8.42
N ASP A 215 -14.35 -10.43 8.64
CA ASP A 215 -13.98 -9.81 9.92
C ASP A 215 -14.94 -8.69 10.33
N THR A 216 -15.47 -7.93 9.37
CA THR A 216 -16.49 -6.93 9.67
C THR A 216 -17.78 -7.59 10.20
N PHE A 217 -18.21 -8.72 9.61
CA PHE A 217 -19.32 -9.50 10.15
C PHE A 217 -19.02 -10.04 11.56
N ILE A 218 -17.84 -10.62 11.76
CA ILE A 218 -17.43 -11.18 13.05
C ILE A 218 -17.40 -10.09 14.16
N ARG A 219 -17.05 -8.87 13.80
CA ARG A 219 -17.04 -7.72 14.72
C ARG A 219 -18.43 -7.24 15.16
N LEU A 220 -19.48 -7.65 14.49
CA LEU A 220 -20.86 -7.36 14.88
C LEU A 220 -21.32 -8.17 16.09
N ARG A 221 -20.51 -9.10 16.62
CA ARG A 221 -20.79 -9.80 17.87
C ARG A 221 -20.96 -8.82 19.02
N SER A 222 -22.07 -8.92 19.72
CA SER A 222 -22.39 -8.08 20.89
C SER A 222 -22.16 -8.81 22.22
N THR A 223 -22.01 -10.12 22.20
CA THR A 223 -21.78 -10.95 23.37
C THR A 223 -20.55 -11.86 23.21
N ASP A 224 -19.91 -12.21 24.33
CA ASP A 224 -18.78 -13.15 24.34
C ASP A 224 -19.27 -14.61 24.38
N GLU A 225 -20.56 -14.85 24.61
CA GLU A 225 -21.19 -16.16 24.60
C GLU A 225 -21.96 -16.40 23.31
N ARG A 226 -21.85 -17.62 22.77
CA ARG A 226 -22.62 -18.04 21.60
C ARG A 226 -24.12 -18.08 21.92
N PRO A 227 -24.95 -17.49 21.02
CA PRO A 227 -26.40 -17.50 21.20
C PRO A 227 -27.08 -18.87 20.89
N TYR A 228 -26.29 -19.88 20.53
CA TYR A 228 -26.74 -21.24 20.19
C TYR A 228 -25.72 -22.29 20.70
N ARG A 229 -26.14 -23.56 20.80
CA ARG A 229 -25.28 -24.68 21.20
C ARG A 229 -24.72 -25.39 19.96
N LEU A 230 -23.42 -25.66 19.95
CA LEU A 230 -22.80 -26.53 18.94
C LEU A 230 -22.68 -27.95 19.51
N PRO A 231 -23.16 -29.01 18.81
CA PRO A 231 -23.12 -30.40 19.32
C PRO A 231 -21.70 -30.95 19.42
N HIS A 232 -20.78 -30.42 18.62
CA HIS A 232 -19.32 -30.65 18.71
C HIS A 232 -18.61 -29.32 18.39
N PRO A 233 -17.37 -29.08 18.88
CA PRO A 233 -16.58 -28.00 18.37
C PRO A 233 -16.41 -28.22 16.86
N TRP A 234 -17.19 -27.51 16.10
CA TRP A 234 -17.13 -27.56 14.64
C TRP A 234 -15.72 -27.10 14.26
N ARG A 235 -14.85 -28.05 13.90
CA ARG A 235 -13.67 -27.79 13.12
C ARG A 235 -14.09 -27.56 11.64
N GLY A 236 -15.04 -26.69 11.44
CA GLY A 236 -15.17 -25.99 10.19
C GLY A 236 -13.89 -25.21 10.08
N VAL A 237 -13.05 -25.66 9.18
CA VAL A 237 -11.95 -24.87 8.69
C VAL A 237 -12.60 -23.62 8.12
N VAL A 238 -12.73 -22.56 8.94
CA VAL A 238 -12.48 -21.24 8.38
C VAL A 238 -11.08 -21.46 7.86
N GLU A 239 -10.94 -21.70 6.55
CA GLU A 239 -9.65 -21.55 5.89
C GLU A 239 -9.32 -20.07 6.08
N HIS A 240 -8.78 -19.71 7.25
CA HIS A 240 -7.96 -18.55 7.38
C HIS A 240 -6.95 -18.70 6.28
N LEU A 241 -6.90 -17.73 5.38
CA LEU A 241 -5.82 -17.70 4.40
C LEU A 241 -4.55 -17.87 5.23
N VAL A 242 -3.97 -19.05 5.13
CA VAL A 242 -2.68 -19.32 5.76
C VAL A 242 -1.71 -18.41 5.04
N PRO A 243 -0.94 -17.59 5.74
CA PRO A 243 0.11 -16.82 5.10
C PRO A 243 0.93 -17.71 4.17
N TYR A 244 1.06 -17.31 2.91
CA TYR A 244 1.82 -18.08 1.92
C TYR A 244 2.58 -17.14 0.99
N CYS A 245 3.75 -17.58 0.54
CA CYS A 245 4.51 -16.85 -0.47
C CYS A 245 4.20 -17.41 -1.87
N GLY A 246 3.21 -16.82 -2.54
CA GLY A 246 2.86 -17.18 -3.93
C GLY A 246 3.76 -16.56 -5.00
N LYS A 247 4.83 -15.84 -4.60
CA LYS A 247 5.75 -15.17 -5.52
C LYS A 247 7.09 -15.91 -5.57
N GLU A 248 7.64 -16.05 -6.76
CA GLU A 248 9.01 -16.57 -6.92
C GLU A 248 10.02 -15.52 -6.42
N LEU A 249 10.76 -15.90 -5.38
CA LEU A 249 11.80 -15.05 -4.80
C LEU A 249 13.10 -15.18 -5.59
N ARG A 250 13.75 -14.06 -5.79
CA ARG A 250 15.09 -13.98 -6.38
C ARG A 250 16.14 -14.47 -5.37
N ASP A 251 17.29 -14.91 -5.85
CA ASP A 251 18.31 -15.50 -4.98
C ASP A 251 18.78 -14.53 -3.89
N TYR A 252 19.01 -13.24 -4.22
CA TYR A 252 19.39 -12.25 -3.22
C TYR A 252 18.31 -12.00 -2.15
N GLN A 253 17.02 -12.18 -2.50
CA GLN A 253 15.93 -12.06 -1.54
C GLN A 253 15.90 -13.25 -0.58
N LYS A 254 16.17 -14.45 -1.08
CA LYS A 254 16.33 -15.65 -0.25
C LYS A 254 17.51 -15.49 0.70
N THR A 255 18.66 -15.04 0.18
CA THR A 255 19.84 -14.75 1.00
C THR A 255 19.54 -13.73 2.09
N ALA A 256 18.85 -12.63 1.76
CA ALA A 256 18.48 -11.61 2.75
C ALA A 256 17.63 -12.20 3.88
N ILE A 257 16.67 -13.06 3.53
CA ILE A 257 15.83 -13.74 4.53
C ILE A 257 16.68 -14.67 5.40
N ASP A 258 17.57 -15.47 4.81
CA ASP A 258 18.45 -16.38 5.54
C ASP A 258 19.37 -15.65 6.52
N GLU A 259 19.96 -14.53 6.10
CA GLU A 259 20.83 -13.69 6.94
C GLU A 259 20.03 -13.08 8.12
N TRP A 260 18.79 -12.63 7.89
CA TRP A 260 17.97 -12.11 8.97
C TRP A 260 17.59 -13.18 10.00
N PHE A 261 17.26 -14.41 9.54
CA PHE A 261 17.04 -15.53 10.45
C PHE A 261 18.34 -15.92 11.18
N GLY A 262 19.49 -15.92 10.48
CA GLY A 262 20.81 -16.13 11.08
C GLY A 262 21.20 -15.10 12.13
N ALA A 263 20.72 -13.85 11.97
CA ALA A 263 20.89 -12.77 12.94
C ALA A 263 19.88 -12.82 14.12
N GLY A 264 19.17 -13.94 14.30
CA GLY A 264 18.21 -14.12 15.39
C GLY A 264 16.91 -13.33 15.21
N CYS A 265 16.48 -13.15 13.98
CA CYS A 265 15.27 -12.41 13.59
C CYS A 265 15.30 -10.93 14.00
N ARG A 266 16.48 -10.32 13.99
CA ARG A 266 16.70 -8.88 14.24
C ARG A 266 17.68 -8.35 13.24
N GLY A 267 17.35 -7.25 12.59
CA GLY A 267 18.25 -6.60 11.66
C GLY A 267 17.56 -5.65 10.71
N ILE A 268 18.36 -4.99 9.89
CA ILE A 268 17.91 -4.03 8.89
C ILE A 268 18.28 -4.59 7.51
N PHE A 269 17.31 -4.59 6.59
CA PHE A 269 17.59 -4.73 5.16
C PHE A 269 17.93 -3.36 4.58
N GLU A 270 19.21 -3.12 4.34
CA GLU A 270 19.69 -1.96 3.62
C GLU A 270 19.70 -2.26 2.12
N MET A 271 18.55 -2.08 1.50
CA MET A 271 18.33 -2.45 0.11
C MET A 271 17.88 -1.24 -0.70
N ALA A 272 18.41 -1.08 -1.91
CA ALA A 272 18.05 0.00 -2.81
C ALA A 272 16.54 0.06 -3.11
N THR A 273 16.03 1.24 -3.42
CA THR A 273 14.63 1.43 -3.82
C THR A 273 14.35 0.65 -5.12
N GLY A 274 13.24 -0.08 -5.17
CA GLY A 274 12.85 -0.86 -6.35
C GLY A 274 13.40 -2.28 -6.40
N THR A 275 14.19 -2.73 -5.42
CA THR A 275 14.70 -4.11 -5.32
C THR A 275 13.73 -5.08 -4.67
N GLY A 276 12.54 -4.63 -4.23
CA GLY A 276 11.50 -5.49 -3.69
C GLY A 276 11.59 -5.72 -2.18
N LYS A 277 12.06 -4.74 -1.41
CA LYS A 277 12.10 -4.78 0.08
C LYS A 277 10.81 -5.31 0.69
N THR A 278 9.66 -4.77 0.26
CA THR A 278 8.33 -5.18 0.74
C THR A 278 8.05 -6.66 0.51
N ILE A 279 8.36 -7.17 -0.68
CA ILE A 279 8.16 -8.59 -1.03
C ILE A 279 9.09 -9.47 -0.18
N THR A 280 10.35 -9.08 -0.04
CA THR A 280 11.34 -9.82 0.76
C THR A 280 10.94 -9.90 2.23
N SER A 281 10.47 -8.78 2.80
CA SER A 281 10.05 -8.73 4.21
C SER A 281 8.76 -9.51 4.49
N LEU A 282 7.79 -9.48 3.56
CA LEU A 282 6.58 -10.30 3.69
C LEU A 282 6.88 -11.79 3.51
N ALA A 283 7.82 -12.16 2.63
CA ALA A 283 8.27 -13.54 2.51
C ALA A 283 8.99 -14.02 3.80
N ALA A 284 9.77 -13.14 4.45
CA ALA A 284 10.35 -13.43 5.76
C ALA A 284 9.25 -13.64 6.83
N ALA A 285 8.18 -12.85 6.81
CA ALA A 285 7.04 -13.01 7.71
C ALA A 285 6.28 -14.33 7.45
N VAL A 286 6.11 -14.72 6.18
CA VAL A 286 5.50 -16.04 5.85
C VAL A 286 6.37 -17.17 6.39
N ARG A 287 7.68 -17.13 6.17
CA ARG A 287 8.59 -18.15 6.71
C ARG A 287 8.55 -18.20 8.25
N ALA A 288 8.50 -17.03 8.92
CA ALA A 288 8.36 -16.99 10.37
C ALA A 288 7.03 -17.61 10.84
N TYR A 289 5.95 -17.43 10.08
CA TYR A 289 4.68 -18.10 10.31
C TYR A 289 4.78 -19.62 10.12
N GLU A 290 5.41 -20.08 9.03
CA GLU A 290 5.59 -21.52 8.74
C GLU A 290 6.41 -22.22 9.81
N GLU A 291 7.49 -21.60 10.31
CA GLU A 291 8.34 -22.18 11.35
C GLU A 291 7.66 -22.23 12.73
N ARG A 292 6.76 -21.28 13.03
CA ARG A 292 6.12 -21.16 14.36
C ARG A 292 4.68 -21.66 14.42
N GLY A 293 4.04 -21.86 13.26
CA GLY A 293 2.63 -22.22 13.13
C GLY A 293 1.65 -21.09 13.48
N ARG A 294 2.16 -19.91 13.91
CA ARG A 294 1.39 -18.71 14.23
C ARG A 294 2.24 -17.45 14.18
N LEU A 295 1.63 -16.31 13.82
CA LEU A 295 2.34 -15.04 13.73
C LEU A 295 1.41 -13.83 13.91
N ALA A 296 1.80 -12.90 14.80
CA ALA A 296 1.26 -11.54 14.82
C ALA A 296 2.22 -10.60 14.09
N LEU A 297 1.84 -10.14 12.92
CA LEU A 297 2.62 -9.22 12.08
C LEU A 297 2.18 -7.78 12.34
N VAL A 298 3.12 -6.91 12.72
CA VAL A 298 2.93 -5.47 12.84
C VAL A 298 3.78 -4.79 11.78
N VAL A 299 3.16 -3.96 10.94
CA VAL A 299 3.89 -3.21 9.90
C VAL A 299 3.72 -1.73 10.14
N LEU A 300 4.84 -1.00 10.22
CA LEU A 300 4.88 0.44 10.38
C LEU A 300 5.30 1.08 9.07
N VAL A 301 4.48 2.01 8.57
CA VAL A 301 4.73 2.70 7.29
C VAL A 301 4.79 4.22 7.47
N PRO A 302 5.58 4.95 6.68
CA PRO A 302 5.76 6.39 6.90
C PRO A 302 4.50 7.21 6.57
N TYR A 303 3.72 6.84 5.54
CA TYR A 303 2.64 7.67 4.99
C TYR A 303 1.34 6.89 4.73
N LEU A 304 0.20 7.59 4.77
CA LEU A 304 -1.13 7.03 4.54
C LEU A 304 -1.29 6.35 3.17
N HIS A 305 -0.71 6.90 2.12
CA HIS A 305 -0.81 6.28 0.78
C HIS A 305 -0.02 4.97 0.65
N LEU A 306 1.03 4.79 1.47
CA LEU A 306 1.76 3.53 1.56
C LEU A 306 1.00 2.48 2.38
N LEU A 307 0.15 2.91 3.31
CA LEU A 307 -0.71 2.01 4.10
C LEU A 307 -1.58 1.14 3.18
N ASP A 308 -2.25 1.75 2.19
CA ASP A 308 -3.08 1.02 1.23
C ASP A 308 -2.26 0.10 0.31
N GLN A 309 -1.04 0.51 -0.05
CA GLN A 309 -0.14 -0.32 -0.85
C GLN A 309 0.34 -1.54 -0.06
N TRP A 310 0.74 -1.35 1.20
CA TRP A 310 1.14 -2.43 2.08
C TRP A 310 -0.03 -3.38 2.39
N ALA A 311 -1.24 -2.84 2.58
CA ALA A 311 -2.44 -3.65 2.79
C ALA A 311 -2.68 -4.63 1.62
N ARG A 312 -2.57 -4.15 0.38
CA ARG A 312 -2.68 -5.02 -0.81
C ARG A 312 -1.59 -6.09 -0.84
N ASN A 313 -0.34 -5.70 -0.60
CA ASN A 313 0.76 -6.66 -0.57
C ASN A 313 0.58 -7.71 0.54
N CYS A 314 0.17 -7.30 1.75
CA CYS A 314 -0.14 -8.24 2.83
C CYS A 314 -1.23 -9.23 2.43
N THR A 315 -2.30 -8.74 1.77
CA THR A 315 -3.39 -9.61 1.29
C THR A 315 -2.91 -10.60 0.23
N GLU A 316 -2.03 -10.18 -0.69
CA GLU A 316 -1.42 -11.09 -1.67
C GLU A 316 -0.57 -12.21 -1.01
N PHE A 317 -0.05 -11.96 0.18
CA PHE A 317 0.69 -12.94 0.99
C PHE A 317 -0.20 -13.69 2.01
N GLY A 318 -1.52 -13.58 1.90
CA GLY A 318 -2.47 -14.29 2.76
C GLY A 318 -2.67 -13.68 4.14
N PHE A 319 -2.17 -12.48 4.40
CA PHE A 319 -2.44 -11.77 5.65
C PHE A 319 -3.69 -10.88 5.51
N THR A 320 -4.45 -10.77 6.59
CA THR A 320 -5.62 -9.88 6.67
C THR A 320 -5.29 -8.64 7.52
N PRO A 321 -4.98 -7.48 6.88
CA PRO A 321 -4.48 -6.33 7.61
C PRO A 321 -5.59 -5.51 8.29
N ILE A 322 -5.35 -5.12 9.56
CA ILE A 322 -6.13 -4.11 10.29
C ILE A 322 -5.41 -2.77 10.14
N LEU A 323 -6.09 -1.79 9.52
CA LEU A 323 -5.49 -0.48 9.24
C LEU A 323 -5.64 0.49 10.41
N CYS A 324 -4.52 1.00 10.92
CA CYS A 324 -4.45 1.92 12.05
C CYS A 324 -3.98 3.30 11.60
N SER A 325 -4.92 4.22 11.43
CA SER A 325 -4.64 5.61 11.06
C SER A 325 -5.77 6.54 11.52
N GLY A 326 -5.55 7.86 11.45
CA GLY A 326 -6.58 8.84 11.79
C GLY A 326 -7.85 8.75 10.93
N ASN A 327 -7.77 8.15 9.74
CA ASN A 327 -8.90 7.97 8.83
C ASN A 327 -9.77 6.74 9.18
N HIS A 328 -9.28 5.85 10.06
CA HIS A 328 -9.99 4.63 10.46
C HIS A 328 -10.48 4.79 11.90
N ALA A 329 -11.75 5.16 12.06
CA ALA A 329 -12.36 5.26 13.39
C ALA A 329 -12.35 3.89 14.09
N HIS A 330 -12.14 3.88 15.43
CA HIS A 330 -12.20 2.68 16.27
C HIS A 330 -11.17 1.56 15.95
N TRP A 331 -10.10 1.83 15.20
CA TRP A 331 -9.07 0.84 14.91
C TRP A 331 -8.49 0.17 16.17
N ASP A 332 -8.41 0.88 17.29
CA ASP A 332 -7.88 0.36 18.55
C ASP A 332 -8.77 -0.71 19.19
N ILE A 333 -10.10 -0.59 19.06
CA ILE A 333 -11.06 -1.61 19.50
C ILE A 333 -10.86 -2.87 18.65
N ASN A 334 -10.74 -2.70 17.33
CA ASN A 334 -10.53 -3.80 16.39
C ASN A 334 -9.21 -4.54 16.67
N VAL A 335 -8.11 -3.80 16.88
CA VAL A 335 -6.81 -4.37 17.22
C VAL A 335 -6.87 -5.15 18.53
N ARG A 336 -7.48 -4.60 19.58
CA ARG A 336 -7.60 -5.29 20.89
C ARG A 336 -8.43 -6.56 20.80
N SER A 337 -9.53 -6.55 20.03
CA SER A 337 -10.34 -7.75 19.80
C SER A 337 -9.53 -8.80 19.04
N ALA A 338 -8.85 -8.44 17.95
CA ALA A 338 -8.05 -9.37 17.17
C ALA A 338 -6.87 -9.95 17.97
N ILE A 339 -6.21 -9.16 18.82
CA ILE A 339 -5.15 -9.64 19.72
C ILE A 339 -5.71 -10.67 20.70
N ARG A 340 -6.91 -10.44 21.24
CA ARG A 340 -7.57 -11.41 22.12
C ARG A 340 -7.85 -12.72 21.39
N ASP A 341 -8.44 -12.66 20.18
CA ASP A 341 -8.75 -13.82 19.36
C ASP A 341 -7.47 -14.58 18.95
N PHE A 342 -6.39 -13.87 18.63
CA PHE A 342 -5.06 -14.44 18.38
C PHE A 342 -4.53 -15.18 19.64
N LYS A 343 -4.59 -14.55 20.80
CA LYS A 343 -4.14 -15.18 22.08
C LYS A 343 -4.92 -16.43 22.45
N LEU A 344 -6.22 -16.44 22.18
CA LEU A 344 -7.10 -17.58 22.43
C LEU A 344 -6.92 -18.72 21.40
N GLY A 345 -6.07 -18.54 20.38
CA GLY A 345 -5.85 -19.52 19.31
C GLY A 345 -7.01 -19.63 18.32
N VAL A 346 -7.92 -18.64 18.31
CA VAL A 346 -9.02 -18.57 17.34
C VAL A 346 -8.48 -18.27 15.94
N MET A 347 -7.38 -17.52 15.87
CA MET A 347 -6.65 -17.25 14.65
C MET A 347 -5.16 -17.53 14.80
N SER A 348 -4.52 -18.05 13.76
CA SER A 348 -3.09 -18.34 13.72
C SER A 348 -2.27 -17.18 13.15
N SER A 349 -2.89 -16.26 12.39
CA SER A 349 -2.23 -15.08 11.84
C SER A 349 -3.00 -13.81 12.18
N LEU A 350 -2.29 -12.77 12.62
CA LEU A 350 -2.80 -11.44 12.90
C LEU A 350 -1.92 -10.43 12.12
N CYS A 351 -2.51 -9.46 11.42
CA CYS A 351 -1.76 -8.43 10.72
C CYS A 351 -2.28 -7.04 11.09
N ILE A 352 -1.39 -6.17 11.58
CA ILE A 352 -1.70 -4.80 11.99
C ILE A 352 -0.81 -3.85 11.19
N LEU A 353 -1.41 -2.93 10.45
CA LEU A 353 -0.70 -1.89 9.71
C LEU A 353 -0.94 -0.53 10.33
N ALA A 354 0.12 0.20 10.64
CA ALA A 354 0.01 1.55 11.21
C ALA A 354 0.94 2.54 10.49
N VAL A 355 0.51 3.81 10.39
CA VAL A 355 1.43 4.86 9.98
C VAL A 355 2.31 5.27 11.16
N HIS A 356 3.56 5.71 10.90
CA HIS A 356 4.55 6.07 11.93
C HIS A 356 3.97 7.00 13.00
N HIS A 357 3.22 8.03 12.61
CA HIS A 357 2.56 8.94 13.56
C HIS A 357 1.54 8.24 14.46
N THR A 358 0.78 7.30 13.93
CA THR A 358 -0.17 6.53 14.76
C THR A 358 0.59 5.59 15.68
N ALA A 359 1.64 4.93 15.19
CA ALA A 359 2.49 4.03 15.98
C ALA A 359 3.16 4.73 17.16
N ALA A 360 3.54 6.00 17.02
CA ALA A 360 4.13 6.81 18.07
C ALA A 360 3.13 7.30 19.15
N THR A 361 1.83 6.97 19.02
CA THR A 361 0.82 7.41 20.00
C THR A 361 0.71 6.44 21.19
N PRO A 362 0.45 6.94 22.42
CA PRO A 362 0.18 6.09 23.58
C PRO A 362 -1.01 5.14 23.35
N ARG A 363 -1.97 5.53 22.51
CA ARG A 363 -3.13 4.73 22.14
C ARG A 363 -2.73 3.46 21.38
N PHE A 364 -1.76 3.57 20.46
CA PHE A 364 -1.25 2.43 19.71
C PHE A 364 -0.41 1.51 20.61
N ALA A 365 0.53 2.08 21.38
CA ALA A 365 1.33 1.34 22.33
C ALA A 365 0.45 0.51 23.30
N ALA A 366 -0.61 1.12 23.88
CA ALA A 366 -1.56 0.42 24.75
C ALA A 366 -2.36 -0.66 24.01
N ALA A 367 -2.62 -0.51 22.71
CA ALA A 367 -3.33 -1.52 21.94
C ALA A 367 -2.46 -2.76 21.69
N ILE A 368 -1.17 -2.59 21.34
CA ILE A 368 -0.25 -3.68 21.00
C ILE A 368 0.50 -4.26 22.22
N SER A 369 0.47 -3.62 23.38
CA SER A 369 1.23 -4.02 24.60
C SER A 369 0.96 -5.47 25.07
N ARG A 370 -0.11 -6.08 24.59
CA ARG A 370 -0.51 -7.45 24.93
C ARG A 370 -0.11 -8.48 23.87
N LEU A 371 0.67 -8.10 22.86
CA LEU A 371 1.16 -9.08 21.88
C LEU A 371 2.11 -10.09 22.53
N SER A 372 2.22 -11.26 21.92
CA SER A 372 2.98 -12.42 22.44
C SER A 372 4.38 -12.51 21.81
N ASP A 373 5.13 -13.54 22.22
CA ASP A 373 6.46 -13.86 21.68
C ASP A 373 6.45 -14.23 20.18
N ASP A 374 5.28 -14.58 19.63
CA ASP A 374 5.09 -14.85 18.20
C ASP A 374 4.81 -13.56 17.38
N THR A 375 5.40 -12.45 17.78
CA THR A 375 5.19 -11.16 17.13
C THR A 375 6.40 -10.74 16.33
N MET A 376 6.15 -10.32 15.07
CA MET A 376 7.13 -9.71 14.18
C MET A 376 6.73 -8.26 13.85
N LEU A 377 7.68 -7.34 13.96
CA LEU A 377 7.51 -5.97 13.51
C LEU A 377 8.37 -5.72 12.27
N ILE A 378 7.72 -5.22 11.22
CA ILE A 378 8.39 -4.68 10.04
C ILE A 378 8.25 -3.16 10.07
N GLY A 379 9.38 -2.45 10.06
CA GLY A 379 9.41 -1.00 9.89
C GLY A 379 9.81 -0.65 8.46
N ASP A 380 8.94 0.02 7.71
CA ASP A 380 9.28 0.55 6.39
C ASP A 380 9.84 1.96 6.53
N GLU A 381 10.90 2.27 5.75
CA GLU A 381 11.66 3.52 5.82
C GLU A 381 12.03 3.89 7.28
N VAL A 382 12.68 2.92 7.97
CA VAL A 382 12.95 3.00 9.42
C VAL A 382 13.71 4.24 9.85
N HIS A 383 14.45 4.89 8.95
CA HIS A 383 15.12 6.16 9.23
C HIS A 383 14.14 7.23 9.74
N GLY A 384 12.86 7.20 9.28
CA GLY A 384 11.81 8.09 9.78
C GLY A 384 11.50 7.89 11.26
N LEU A 385 11.54 6.65 11.76
CA LEU A 385 11.27 6.33 13.17
C LEU A 385 12.32 6.84 14.14
N GLY A 386 13.52 7.23 13.68
CA GLY A 386 14.54 7.87 14.47
C GLY A 386 14.25 9.34 14.84
N ALA A 387 13.25 9.97 14.21
CA ALA A 387 12.88 11.35 14.55
C ALA A 387 12.39 11.46 16.01
N PRO A 388 12.71 12.54 16.75
CA PRO A 388 12.39 12.65 18.18
C PRO A 388 10.93 12.40 18.52
N HIS A 389 9.99 12.88 17.69
CA HIS A 389 8.54 12.74 17.88
C HIS A 389 7.99 11.37 17.47
N LEU A 390 8.78 10.52 16.80
CA LEU A 390 8.40 9.17 16.35
C LEU A 390 9.10 8.04 17.12
N ARG A 391 10.16 8.34 17.89
CA ARG A 391 10.93 7.34 18.64
C ARG A 391 10.09 6.53 19.63
N SER A 392 8.97 7.08 20.11
CA SER A 392 8.06 6.35 20.99
C SER A 392 7.43 5.12 20.34
N ALA A 393 7.41 5.03 19.00
CA ALA A 393 7.02 3.83 18.28
C ALA A 393 7.98 2.65 18.44
N LEU A 394 9.23 2.91 18.88
CA LEU A 394 10.30 1.93 19.09
C LEU A 394 10.40 1.44 20.55
N ALA A 395 9.43 1.76 21.41
CA ALA A 395 9.54 1.51 22.83
C ALA A 395 9.21 0.07 23.27
N ASP A 396 8.34 -0.63 22.55
CA ASP A 396 7.89 -1.96 22.95
C ASP A 396 8.85 -3.08 22.48
N PRO A 397 9.24 -4.01 23.37
CA PRO A 397 10.18 -5.08 23.05
C PRO A 397 9.51 -6.20 22.24
N ILE A 398 9.33 -6.01 20.95
CA ILE A 398 8.85 -7.08 20.05
C ILE A 398 10.02 -8.01 19.71
N PRO A 399 9.85 -9.35 19.78
CA PRO A 399 10.95 -10.31 19.62
C PRO A 399 11.61 -10.29 18.26
N MET A 400 10.80 -10.34 17.17
CA MET A 400 11.28 -10.34 15.79
C MET A 400 11.12 -8.95 15.19
N ARG A 401 12.20 -8.38 14.69
CA ARG A 401 12.22 -7.00 14.18
C ARG A 401 12.99 -6.92 12.89
N LEU A 402 12.35 -6.38 11.87
CA LEU A 402 12.95 -6.17 10.56
C LEU A 402 12.78 -4.72 10.13
N GLY A 403 13.89 -4.02 10.02
CA GLY A 403 13.93 -2.66 9.49
C GLY A 403 14.15 -2.67 7.98
N LEU A 404 13.45 -1.81 7.24
CA LEU A 404 13.63 -1.65 5.80
C LEU A 404 14.05 -0.21 5.52
N SER A 405 15.16 -0.03 4.84
CA SER A 405 15.58 1.28 4.33
C SER A 405 16.61 1.10 3.20
N ALA A 406 16.71 2.08 2.31
CA ALA A 406 17.84 2.18 1.40
C ALA A 406 19.02 2.94 2.05
N THR A 407 18.73 3.70 3.10
CA THR A 407 19.69 4.56 3.83
C THR A 407 19.24 4.64 5.29
N PRO A 408 19.57 3.64 6.13
CA PRO A 408 19.09 3.58 7.52
C PRO A 408 19.69 4.65 8.41
N LYS A 409 20.91 5.13 8.09
CA LYS A 409 21.58 6.19 8.82
C LYS A 409 20.93 7.55 8.54
N ARG A 410 20.69 8.31 9.58
CA ARG A 410 20.13 9.66 9.49
C ARG A 410 21.24 10.70 9.30
N TRP A 411 21.01 11.63 8.35
CA TRP A 411 21.97 12.69 8.08
C TRP A 411 21.98 13.70 9.22
N PHE A 412 23.13 13.89 9.84
CA PHE A 412 23.36 14.76 11.01
C PHE A 412 22.55 14.46 12.29
N ASP A 413 21.90 13.30 12.37
CA ASP A 413 21.15 12.84 13.55
C ASP A 413 21.70 11.49 14.04
N GLU A 414 22.78 11.55 14.82
CA GLU A 414 23.44 10.37 15.40
C GLU A 414 22.56 9.69 16.45
N GLU A 415 21.81 10.48 17.22
CA GLU A 415 20.94 9.98 18.28
C GLU A 415 19.74 9.20 17.68
N GLY A 416 19.12 9.75 16.62
CA GLY A 416 18.08 9.04 15.88
C GLY A 416 18.60 7.78 15.18
N THR A 417 19.81 7.84 14.63
CA THR A 417 20.49 6.68 14.06
C THR A 417 20.73 5.60 15.12
N ALA A 418 21.29 5.98 16.28
CA ALA A 418 21.52 5.04 17.38
C ALA A 418 20.23 4.40 17.89
N ALA A 419 19.13 5.15 17.98
CA ALA A 419 17.82 4.62 18.38
C ALA A 419 17.31 3.54 17.42
N ILE A 420 17.46 3.74 16.10
CA ILE A 420 17.07 2.77 15.08
C ILE A 420 17.87 1.48 15.20
N PHE A 421 19.21 1.58 15.23
CA PHE A 421 20.10 0.42 15.31
C PHE A 421 19.98 -0.31 16.66
N SER A 422 19.78 0.39 17.76
CA SER A 422 19.50 -0.21 19.07
C SER A 422 18.22 -1.03 19.07
N TYR A 423 17.19 -0.59 18.35
CA TYR A 423 15.90 -1.28 18.30
C TYR A 423 15.89 -2.45 17.31
N PHE A 424 16.25 -2.21 16.04
CA PHE A 424 16.20 -3.24 15.00
C PHE A 424 17.41 -4.17 15.00
N GLY A 425 18.55 -3.74 15.47
CA GLY A 425 19.84 -4.42 15.30
C GLY A 425 20.63 -3.83 14.13
N ASP A 426 21.80 -4.40 13.84
CA ASP A 426 22.65 -3.97 12.75
C ASP A 426 22.06 -4.29 11.38
N THR A 427 22.64 -3.72 10.30
CA THR A 427 22.34 -4.12 8.93
C THR A 427 22.72 -5.59 8.75
N CYS A 428 21.72 -6.46 8.59
CA CYS A 428 21.94 -7.90 8.38
C CYS A 428 22.07 -8.27 6.91
N TYR A 429 21.55 -7.43 6.01
CA TYR A 429 21.71 -7.63 4.58
C TYR A 429 21.79 -6.29 3.86
N GLU A 430 22.73 -6.17 2.94
CA GLU A 430 22.95 -4.99 2.11
C GLU A 430 22.79 -5.35 0.63
N TYR A 431 22.00 -4.55 -0.10
CA TYR A 431 21.89 -4.63 -1.56
C TYR A 431 21.97 -3.21 -2.14
N PRO A 432 23.20 -2.78 -2.47
CA PRO A 432 23.45 -1.41 -2.91
C PRO A 432 22.80 -1.10 -4.26
N LEU A 433 22.58 0.19 -4.52
CA LEU A 433 21.94 0.65 -5.74
C LEU A 433 22.75 0.28 -6.99
N GLU A 434 24.07 0.28 -6.90
CA GLU A 434 25.00 -0.06 -7.96
C GLU A 434 24.78 -1.48 -8.50
N GLU A 435 24.51 -2.42 -7.62
CA GLU A 435 24.21 -3.80 -8.00
C GLU A 435 22.82 -3.97 -8.62
N ALA A 436 21.90 -3.08 -8.25
CA ALA A 436 20.54 -3.10 -8.77
C ALA A 436 20.44 -2.50 -10.19
N ILE A 437 21.31 -1.52 -10.51
CA ILE A 437 21.37 -0.87 -11.83
C ILE A 437 21.73 -1.89 -12.92
N GLY A 438 20.99 -1.88 -14.03
CA GLY A 438 21.12 -2.83 -15.12
C GLY A 438 20.42 -4.18 -14.88
N ARG A 439 20.25 -4.62 -13.64
CA ARG A 439 19.54 -5.86 -13.28
C ARG A 439 18.06 -5.62 -13.01
N PHE A 440 17.73 -4.81 -12.01
CA PHE A 440 16.38 -4.53 -11.53
C PHE A 440 15.96 -3.10 -11.75
N LEU A 441 16.93 -2.21 -11.87
CA LEU A 441 16.76 -0.82 -12.25
C LEU A 441 17.28 -0.59 -13.65
N THR A 442 16.77 0.43 -14.31
CA THR A 442 17.21 0.85 -15.65
C THR A 442 18.60 1.45 -15.57
N PRO A 443 19.57 1.09 -16.42
CA PRO A 443 20.84 1.79 -16.53
C PRO A 443 20.65 3.23 -16.95
N TYR A 444 21.59 4.11 -16.59
CA TYR A 444 21.43 5.54 -16.86
C TYR A 444 22.72 6.24 -17.27
N ASP A 445 22.54 7.31 -18.02
CA ASP A 445 23.56 8.30 -18.29
C ASP A 445 23.35 9.53 -17.39
N TYR A 446 24.46 10.04 -16.85
CA TYR A 446 24.48 11.23 -16.00
C TYR A 446 25.14 12.40 -16.72
N TYR A 447 24.44 13.51 -16.80
CA TYR A 447 24.89 14.73 -17.47
C TYR A 447 24.94 15.88 -16.46
N PRO A 448 26.11 16.14 -15.83
CA PRO A 448 26.26 17.34 -15.03
C PRO A 448 26.13 18.57 -15.91
N VAL A 449 25.35 19.55 -15.47
CA VAL A 449 25.15 20.83 -16.12
C VAL A 449 25.74 21.91 -15.24
N PRO A 450 27.00 22.30 -15.45
CA PRO A 450 27.64 23.35 -14.67
C PRO A 450 26.90 24.70 -14.87
N VAL A 451 26.57 25.35 -13.76
CA VAL A 451 25.98 26.68 -13.69
C VAL A 451 26.73 27.53 -12.67
N SER A 452 26.73 28.84 -12.88
CA SER A 452 27.43 29.76 -11.99
C SER A 452 26.44 30.64 -11.22
N LEU A 453 26.84 31.10 -10.04
CA LEU A 453 26.12 32.17 -9.34
C LEU A 453 26.43 33.52 -9.98
N SER A 454 25.44 34.42 -10.08
CA SER A 454 25.66 35.80 -10.43
C SER A 454 26.51 36.51 -9.36
N ASP A 455 27.06 37.69 -9.67
CA ASP A 455 27.87 38.42 -8.68
C ASP A 455 27.02 38.80 -7.45
N GLU A 456 25.76 39.16 -7.65
CA GLU A 456 24.83 39.47 -6.57
C GLU A 456 24.51 38.22 -5.71
N GLU A 457 24.33 37.05 -6.31
CA GLU A 457 24.10 35.79 -5.63
C GLU A 457 25.34 35.36 -4.82
N VAL A 458 26.54 35.59 -5.34
CA VAL A 458 27.81 35.34 -4.62
C VAL A 458 27.92 36.24 -3.40
N GLU A 459 27.65 37.55 -3.56
CA GLU A 459 27.69 38.52 -2.44
C GLU A 459 26.69 38.15 -1.34
N GLU A 460 25.46 37.73 -1.72
CA GLU A 460 24.47 37.25 -0.76
C GLU A 460 24.95 35.99 -0.06
N TYR A 461 25.52 35.02 -0.77
CA TYR A 461 26.05 33.78 -0.21
C TYR A 461 27.19 34.04 0.78
N GLU A 462 28.12 34.94 0.46
CA GLU A 462 29.23 35.35 1.33
C GLU A 462 28.74 36.06 2.60
N SER A 463 27.79 36.97 2.46
CA SER A 463 27.15 37.68 3.56
C SER A 463 26.47 36.72 4.53
N LEU A 464 25.69 35.77 4.03
CA LEU A 464 25.03 34.75 4.82
C LEU A 464 26.06 33.84 5.53
N THR A 465 27.12 33.43 4.82
CA THR A 465 28.19 32.59 5.37
C THR A 465 28.91 33.30 6.51
N ALA A 466 29.25 34.58 6.37
CA ALA A 466 29.90 35.36 7.45
C ALA A 466 29.00 35.46 8.69
N ARG A 467 27.69 35.65 8.51
CA ARG A 467 26.72 35.70 9.62
C ARG A 467 26.56 34.33 10.31
N ILE A 468 26.56 33.24 9.57
CA ILE A 468 26.51 31.86 10.12
C ILE A 468 27.76 31.62 10.98
N VAL A 469 28.97 31.95 10.48
CA VAL A 469 30.22 31.80 11.23
C VAL A 469 30.22 32.64 12.53
N ALA A 470 29.68 33.85 12.50
CA ALA A 470 29.59 34.72 13.66
C ALA A 470 28.64 34.16 14.75
N LEU A 471 27.57 33.44 14.33
CA LEU A 471 26.61 32.85 15.25
C LEU A 471 27.04 31.46 15.74
N ALA A 472 27.87 30.73 15.03
CA ALA A 472 28.22 29.34 15.31
C ALA A 472 28.68 29.11 16.74
N ARG A 473 29.54 30.02 17.28
CA ARG A 473 30.02 29.93 18.66
C ARG A 473 28.95 30.20 19.73
N LYS A 474 27.94 31.03 19.40
CA LYS A 474 26.81 31.32 20.31
C LYS A 474 25.77 30.23 20.30
N ALA A 475 25.62 29.57 19.17
CA ALA A 475 24.62 28.53 18.95
C ALA A 475 24.94 27.22 19.72
N GLU A 476 26.16 27.03 20.24
CA GLU A 476 26.48 25.86 21.06
C GLU A 476 25.65 25.80 22.35
N ASP A 477 25.33 26.96 22.97
CA ASP A 477 24.67 27.04 24.27
C ASP A 477 23.35 27.83 24.25
N ASP A 478 22.98 28.44 23.13
CA ASP A 478 21.81 29.33 23.01
C ASP A 478 20.83 28.87 21.94
N LYS A 479 19.63 28.44 22.35
CA LYS A 479 18.55 27.96 21.44
C LYS A 479 18.09 29.02 20.45
N GLU A 480 18.06 30.30 20.85
CA GLU A 480 17.64 31.38 19.93
C GLU A 480 18.70 31.58 18.84
N ALA A 481 20.00 31.50 19.21
CA ALA A 481 21.08 31.53 18.23
C ALA A 481 21.07 30.31 17.30
N GLN A 482 20.67 29.12 17.80
CA GLN A 482 20.49 27.92 16.98
C GLN A 482 19.37 28.11 15.93
N GLU A 483 18.22 28.64 16.33
CA GLU A 483 17.13 28.91 15.40
C GLU A 483 17.50 29.96 14.34
N GLN A 484 18.20 31.05 14.77
CA GLN A 484 18.70 32.06 13.84
C GLN A 484 19.72 31.47 12.85
N MET A 485 20.62 30.63 13.34
CA MET A 485 21.60 29.95 12.50
C MET A 485 20.91 29.03 11.48
N LYS A 486 19.88 28.28 11.90
CA LYS A 486 19.04 27.46 11.05
C LYS A 486 18.42 28.27 9.90
N GLU A 487 17.82 29.40 10.21
CA GLU A 487 17.22 30.26 9.21
C GLU A 487 18.25 30.76 8.19
N LEU A 488 19.45 31.15 8.64
CA LEU A 488 20.52 31.60 7.75
C LEU A 488 21.07 30.48 6.87
N LEU A 489 21.20 29.26 7.41
CA LEU A 489 21.60 28.08 6.65
C LEU A 489 20.59 27.75 5.53
N LEU A 490 19.28 27.81 5.84
CA LEU A 490 18.22 27.64 4.86
C LEU A 490 18.23 28.74 3.76
N ARG A 491 18.45 29.99 4.16
CA ARG A 491 18.58 31.10 3.20
C ARG A 491 19.79 30.91 2.28
N ARG A 492 20.94 30.54 2.86
CA ARG A 492 22.16 30.26 2.07
C ARG A 492 21.96 29.09 1.09
N ALA A 493 21.31 28.01 1.53
CA ALA A 493 20.98 26.89 0.66
C ALA A 493 20.05 27.31 -0.49
N ARG A 494 19.11 28.21 -0.22
CA ARG A 494 18.17 28.73 -1.22
C ARG A 494 18.88 29.50 -2.34
N VAL A 495 19.94 30.26 -2.06
CA VAL A 495 20.75 30.93 -3.08
C VAL A 495 21.25 29.91 -4.12
N VAL A 496 21.81 28.79 -3.66
CA VAL A 496 22.33 27.73 -4.54
C VAL A 496 21.21 27.01 -5.30
N TYR A 497 20.08 26.71 -4.62
CA TYR A 497 18.98 25.97 -5.22
C TYR A 497 18.23 26.76 -6.30
N SER A 498 18.12 28.08 -6.14
CA SER A 498 17.38 28.96 -7.03
C SER A 498 18.25 29.85 -7.90
N ALA A 499 19.53 29.49 -8.08
CA ALA A 499 20.45 30.22 -8.94
C ALA A 499 19.83 30.54 -10.32
N GLU A 500 19.89 31.81 -10.75
CA GLU A 500 19.18 32.32 -11.93
C GLU A 500 19.58 31.60 -13.21
N GLU A 501 20.88 31.30 -13.35
CA GLU A 501 21.38 30.59 -14.52
C GLU A 501 20.74 29.21 -14.73
N LYS A 502 20.26 28.55 -13.69
CA LYS A 502 19.63 27.22 -13.79
C LYS A 502 18.42 27.19 -14.71
N LEU A 503 17.57 28.23 -14.67
CA LEU A 503 16.37 28.29 -15.49
C LEU A 503 16.71 28.46 -16.97
N SER A 504 17.64 29.38 -17.30
CA SER A 504 18.08 29.62 -18.68
C SER A 504 18.75 28.36 -19.27
N MET A 505 19.56 27.67 -18.47
CA MET A 505 20.20 26.41 -18.84
C MET A 505 19.20 25.27 -19.01
N LEU A 506 18.18 25.17 -18.14
CA LEU A 506 17.09 24.20 -18.31
C LEU A 506 16.41 24.40 -19.67
N ILE A 507 16.00 25.63 -20.00
CA ILE A 507 15.31 25.91 -21.25
C ILE A 507 16.20 25.58 -22.46
N ARG A 508 17.50 25.86 -22.38
CA ARG A 508 18.45 25.46 -23.40
C ARG A 508 18.49 23.94 -23.58
N LYS A 509 18.62 23.19 -22.47
CA LYS A 509 18.67 21.72 -22.50
C LYS A 509 17.34 21.09 -22.97
N VAL A 510 16.22 21.65 -22.58
CA VAL A 510 14.90 21.23 -23.09
C VAL A 510 14.78 21.46 -24.60
N ARG A 511 15.25 22.62 -25.13
CA ARG A 511 15.24 22.88 -26.57
C ARG A 511 16.16 21.93 -27.33
N GLU A 512 17.37 21.67 -26.82
CA GLU A 512 18.31 20.69 -27.38
C GLU A 512 17.63 19.33 -27.51
N MET A 513 17.01 18.84 -26.42
CA MET A 513 16.28 17.60 -26.38
C MET A 513 15.10 17.55 -27.37
N LEU A 514 14.30 18.62 -27.45
CA LEU A 514 13.19 18.73 -28.41
C LEU A 514 13.67 18.65 -29.87
N HIS A 515 14.80 19.27 -30.15
CA HIS A 515 15.41 19.23 -31.50
C HIS A 515 15.85 17.80 -31.84
N GLU A 516 16.55 17.10 -30.92
CA GLU A 516 17.00 15.73 -31.13
C GLU A 516 15.82 14.75 -31.33
N HIS A 517 14.74 14.88 -30.55
CA HIS A 517 13.54 14.04 -30.72
C HIS A 517 12.86 14.32 -32.07
N LYS A 518 12.78 15.57 -32.46
CA LYS A 518 12.21 15.96 -33.77
C LYS A 518 13.00 15.37 -34.94
N GLU A 519 14.33 15.39 -34.87
CA GLU A 519 15.19 14.77 -35.90
C GLU A 519 14.98 13.26 -35.99
N ARG A 520 14.69 12.60 -34.86
CA ARG A 520 14.39 11.16 -34.81
C ARG A 520 12.94 10.81 -35.13
N GLY A 521 12.06 11.81 -35.30
CA GLY A 521 10.63 11.59 -35.51
C GLY A 521 9.92 11.02 -34.26
N GLU A 522 10.46 11.26 -33.07
CA GLU A 522 9.94 10.76 -31.80
C GLU A 522 9.28 11.87 -31.00
N GLU A 523 8.19 11.55 -30.28
CA GLU A 523 7.63 12.46 -29.27
C GLU A 523 8.34 12.28 -27.93
N PRO A 524 8.84 13.37 -27.30
CA PRO A 524 9.41 13.29 -25.96
C PRO A 524 8.33 12.94 -24.92
N ARG A 525 8.65 12.06 -23.98
CA ARG A 525 7.75 11.62 -22.90
C ARG A 525 8.53 11.18 -21.67
N GLY A 526 7.87 11.17 -20.52
CA GLY A 526 8.49 10.69 -19.29
C GLY A 526 9.55 11.65 -18.75
N ILE A 527 9.32 12.97 -18.83
CA ILE A 527 10.25 14.00 -18.37
C ILE A 527 9.86 14.48 -16.98
N LEU A 528 10.80 14.46 -16.05
CA LEU A 528 10.61 14.91 -14.68
C LEU A 528 11.54 16.06 -14.36
N ILE A 529 11.01 17.18 -13.86
CA ILE A 529 11.77 18.39 -13.56
C ILE A 529 11.63 18.70 -12.07
N TYR A 530 12.72 18.53 -11.32
CA TYR A 530 12.78 18.88 -9.90
C TYR A 530 13.26 20.31 -9.72
N CYS A 531 12.43 21.15 -9.13
CA CYS A 531 12.76 22.56 -8.89
C CYS A 531 12.68 22.96 -7.41
N ALA A 532 13.25 24.11 -7.08
CA ALA A 532 13.23 24.66 -5.73
C ALA A 532 11.80 25.00 -5.28
N PRO A 533 11.49 24.89 -3.96
CA PRO A 533 10.23 25.34 -3.40
C PRO A 533 9.93 26.81 -3.78
N GLY A 534 8.70 27.08 -4.20
CA GLY A 534 8.26 28.40 -4.65
C GLY A 534 8.56 28.74 -6.12
N LYS A 535 9.47 28.01 -6.79
CA LYS A 535 9.85 28.27 -8.20
C LYS A 535 9.07 27.46 -9.25
N HIS A 536 8.24 26.50 -8.82
CA HIS A 536 7.53 25.59 -9.73
C HIS A 536 6.67 26.28 -10.79
N LYS A 537 5.99 27.39 -10.43
CA LYS A 537 5.15 28.13 -11.39
C LYS A 537 5.98 28.85 -12.46
N GLU A 538 7.14 29.39 -12.10
CA GLU A 538 8.08 30.03 -13.00
C GLU A 538 8.66 28.99 -13.97
N VAL A 539 9.14 27.87 -13.45
CA VAL A 539 9.66 26.74 -14.24
C VAL A 539 8.58 26.18 -15.16
N LEU A 540 7.37 25.97 -14.66
CA LEU A 540 6.25 25.46 -15.45
C LEU A 540 5.95 26.37 -16.65
N ARG A 541 5.85 27.69 -16.44
CA ARG A 541 5.61 28.66 -17.51
C ARG A 541 6.74 28.64 -18.56
N ALA A 542 7.98 28.63 -18.09
CA ALA A 542 9.13 28.64 -18.99
C ALA A 542 9.21 27.37 -19.85
N VAL A 543 8.96 26.20 -19.23
CA VAL A 543 8.97 24.90 -19.92
C VAL A 543 7.77 24.78 -20.87
N SER A 544 6.56 25.19 -20.46
CA SER A 544 5.38 25.23 -21.36
C SER A 544 5.63 26.12 -22.58
N GLY A 545 6.38 27.23 -22.42
CA GLY A 545 6.76 28.11 -23.50
C GLY A 545 7.67 27.48 -24.57
N THR A 546 8.23 26.29 -24.31
CA THR A 546 9.00 25.51 -25.31
C THR A 546 8.11 24.61 -26.17
N GLY A 547 6.81 24.51 -25.87
CA GLY A 547 5.86 23.65 -26.59
C GLY A 547 5.64 22.27 -25.92
N LEU A 548 6.30 21.96 -24.79
CA LEU A 548 6.05 20.75 -24.04
C LEU A 548 4.71 20.80 -23.30
N ARG A 549 3.95 19.71 -23.38
CA ARG A 549 2.74 19.51 -22.55
C ARG A 549 3.19 19.13 -21.14
N CYS A 550 3.14 20.10 -20.22
CA CYS A 550 3.62 19.91 -18.86
C CYS A 550 2.58 20.31 -17.81
N HIS A 551 2.69 19.72 -16.61
CA HIS A 551 1.84 19.98 -15.47
C HIS A 551 2.65 20.06 -14.18
N GLU A 552 2.18 20.84 -13.21
CA GLU A 552 2.78 20.84 -11.87
C GLU A 552 2.37 19.59 -11.07
N PHE A 553 3.31 19.08 -10.29
CA PHE A 553 3.08 17.99 -9.36
C PHE A 553 3.64 18.38 -7.99
N VAL A 554 2.79 19.04 -7.20
CA VAL A 554 3.15 19.62 -5.90
C VAL A 554 2.25 19.10 -4.78
N HIS A 555 2.63 19.34 -3.53
CA HIS A 555 1.91 18.81 -2.37
C HIS A 555 0.44 19.26 -2.31
N SER A 556 0.11 20.44 -2.80
CA SER A 556 -1.26 20.99 -2.83
C SER A 556 -2.21 20.25 -3.80
N VAL A 557 -1.70 19.42 -4.71
CA VAL A 557 -2.53 18.62 -5.61
C VAL A 557 -3.16 17.47 -4.83
N GLY A 558 -4.49 17.38 -4.84
CA GLY A 558 -5.24 16.36 -4.10
C GLY A 558 -4.98 14.93 -4.60
N PRO A 559 -5.23 13.90 -3.76
CA PRO A 559 -4.90 12.50 -4.07
C PRO A 559 -5.53 11.97 -5.37
N LYS A 560 -6.80 12.29 -5.63
CA LYS A 560 -7.50 11.87 -6.86
C LYS A 560 -6.86 12.50 -8.11
N GLU A 561 -6.54 13.78 -8.03
CA GLU A 561 -5.92 14.51 -9.15
C GLU A 561 -4.48 14.03 -9.39
N ARG A 562 -3.71 13.74 -8.33
CA ARG A 562 -2.39 13.11 -8.48
C ARG A 562 -2.45 11.80 -9.27
N GLN A 563 -3.39 10.92 -8.95
CA GLN A 563 -3.57 9.66 -9.68
C GLN A 563 -3.96 9.89 -11.15
N ARG A 564 -4.75 10.92 -11.44
CA ARG A 564 -5.10 11.30 -12.80
C ARG A 564 -3.87 11.78 -13.57
N LEU A 565 -3.09 12.70 -12.99
CA LEU A 565 -1.88 13.25 -13.60
C LEU A 565 -0.84 12.15 -13.87
N LEU A 566 -0.65 11.21 -12.95
CA LEU A 566 0.26 10.09 -13.15
C LEU A 566 -0.18 9.21 -14.32
N ARG A 567 -1.48 8.92 -14.47
CA ARG A 567 -1.98 8.15 -15.61
C ARG A 567 -1.78 8.88 -16.94
N GLN A 568 -2.03 10.19 -16.98
CA GLN A 568 -1.82 11.00 -18.16
C GLN A 568 -0.33 11.11 -18.53
N PHE A 569 0.55 11.12 -17.53
CA PHE A 569 1.99 11.10 -17.72
C PHE A 569 2.47 9.73 -18.25
N ASP A 570 1.98 8.63 -17.68
CA ASP A 570 2.27 7.27 -18.15
C ASP A 570 1.77 7.05 -19.61
N GLY A 571 0.61 7.61 -19.94
CA GLY A 571 0.04 7.57 -21.30
C GLY A 571 0.71 8.51 -22.29
N GLY A 572 1.58 9.43 -21.84
CA GLY A 572 2.25 10.42 -22.69
C GLY A 572 1.38 11.64 -23.06
N GLU A 573 0.16 11.77 -22.52
CA GLU A 573 -0.67 12.97 -22.69
C GLU A 573 0.01 14.18 -22.04
N ILE A 574 0.61 13.99 -20.86
CA ILE A 574 1.52 14.92 -20.20
C ILE A 574 2.94 14.43 -20.47
N GLN A 575 3.76 15.25 -21.10
CA GLN A 575 5.14 14.92 -21.46
C GLN A 575 6.12 15.18 -20.32
N ALA A 576 5.85 16.24 -19.52
CA ALA A 576 6.70 16.64 -18.42
C ALA A 576 5.92 16.95 -17.13
N LEU A 577 6.45 16.52 -15.99
CA LEU A 577 5.97 16.92 -14.66
C LEU A 577 7.00 17.82 -13.98
N VAL A 578 6.54 18.98 -13.48
CA VAL A 578 7.33 19.90 -12.67
C VAL A 578 7.03 19.64 -11.20
N ALA A 579 8.00 19.14 -10.45
CA ALA A 579 7.84 18.66 -9.10
C ALA A 579 8.68 19.43 -8.08
N VAL A 580 8.14 19.56 -6.85
CA VAL A 580 8.85 20.08 -5.69
C VAL A 580 8.73 19.02 -4.60
N ARG A 581 9.82 18.37 -4.19
CA ARG A 581 9.91 17.36 -3.11
C ARG A 581 8.84 16.26 -3.08
N CYS A 582 7.64 16.48 -3.59
CA CYS A 582 6.49 15.57 -3.48
C CYS A 582 6.64 14.21 -4.20
N LEU A 583 7.69 14.05 -5.00
CA LEU A 583 8.08 12.78 -5.61
C LEU A 583 9.24 12.09 -4.85
N ASP A 584 9.75 12.69 -3.80
CA ASP A 584 10.86 12.13 -3.05
C ASP A 584 10.41 10.96 -2.17
N GLU A 585 9.11 10.91 -1.78
CA GLU A 585 8.58 9.87 -0.90
C GLU A 585 7.21 9.35 -1.35
N GLY A 586 7.12 8.03 -1.54
CA GLY A 586 5.85 7.31 -1.70
C GLY A 586 5.14 7.36 -3.06
N VAL A 587 5.56 8.19 -4.02
CA VAL A 587 4.96 8.25 -5.36
C VAL A 587 5.81 7.47 -6.36
N ASP A 588 5.21 6.58 -7.11
CA ASP A 588 5.88 5.79 -8.14
C ASP A 588 5.62 6.37 -9.53
N VAL A 589 6.71 6.61 -10.29
CA VAL A 589 6.67 7.13 -11.66
C VAL A 589 7.62 6.33 -12.56
N PRO A 590 7.34 5.03 -12.80
CA PRO A 590 8.26 4.14 -13.54
C PRO A 590 8.53 4.60 -14.98
N SER A 591 7.56 5.28 -15.60
CA SER A 591 7.65 5.80 -16.96
C SER A 591 8.65 6.95 -17.15
N THR A 592 9.26 7.47 -16.07
CA THR A 592 10.29 8.52 -16.16
C THR A 592 11.49 8.04 -16.94
N ARG A 593 11.79 8.73 -18.06
CA ARG A 593 12.94 8.44 -18.95
C ARG A 593 14.05 9.46 -18.78
N MET A 594 13.68 10.69 -18.44
CA MET A 594 14.59 11.82 -18.33
C MET A 594 14.26 12.64 -17.08
N ALA A 595 15.27 13.01 -16.32
CA ALA A 595 15.13 13.87 -15.16
C ALA A 595 16.05 15.08 -15.22
N TYR A 596 15.49 16.26 -14.94
CA TYR A 596 16.23 17.51 -14.76
C TYR A 596 16.20 17.89 -13.29
N ILE A 597 17.35 17.85 -12.62
CA ILE A 597 17.49 18.14 -11.19
C ILE A 597 18.06 19.55 -11.03
N MET A 598 17.18 20.56 -10.90
CA MET A 598 17.58 21.95 -10.67
C MET A 598 17.87 22.24 -9.21
N ALA A 599 17.22 21.52 -8.29
CA ALA A 599 17.38 21.66 -6.86
C ALA A 599 17.45 20.29 -6.18
N SER A 600 18.46 20.13 -5.32
CA SER A 600 18.62 18.94 -4.50
C SER A 600 19.24 19.32 -3.17
N SER A 601 18.81 18.71 -2.08
CA SER A 601 19.46 18.88 -0.77
C SER A 601 20.82 18.19 -0.74
N THR A 602 21.60 18.48 0.29
CA THR A 602 22.84 17.75 0.60
C THR A 602 22.58 16.42 1.27
N ASN A 603 21.32 16.16 1.69
CA ASN A 603 20.93 14.91 2.33
C ASN A 603 20.99 13.75 1.32
N PRO A 604 21.89 12.76 1.52
CA PRO A 604 22.07 11.65 0.61
C PRO A 604 20.79 10.85 0.39
N ARG A 605 19.97 10.72 1.42
CA ARG A 605 18.71 9.99 1.37
C ARG A 605 17.79 10.50 0.27
N GLU A 606 17.57 11.82 0.22
CA GLU A 606 16.64 12.41 -0.75
C GLU A 606 17.08 12.14 -2.19
N PHE A 607 18.32 12.39 -2.53
CA PHE A 607 18.75 12.22 -3.90
C PHE A 607 18.99 10.76 -4.31
N VAL A 608 19.40 9.87 -3.37
CA VAL A 608 19.50 8.42 -3.62
C VAL A 608 18.11 7.83 -3.86
N GLN A 609 17.11 8.18 -3.03
CA GLN A 609 15.73 7.74 -3.23
C GLN A 609 15.14 8.29 -4.53
N ARG A 610 15.38 9.56 -4.85
CA ARG A 610 14.97 10.20 -6.11
C ARG A 610 15.56 9.46 -7.32
N ARG A 611 16.87 9.18 -7.30
CA ARG A 611 17.55 8.40 -8.34
C ARG A 611 16.91 7.01 -8.48
N GLY A 612 16.72 6.29 -7.39
CA GLY A 612 16.11 4.96 -7.39
C GLY A 612 14.70 4.93 -8.03
N ARG A 613 13.92 6.01 -7.90
CA ARG A 613 12.59 6.14 -8.54
C ARG A 613 12.70 6.41 -10.04
N ILE A 614 13.61 7.32 -10.44
CA ILE A 614 13.89 7.63 -11.85
C ILE A 614 14.31 6.35 -12.59
N LEU A 615 15.06 5.46 -11.92
CA LEU A 615 15.62 4.26 -12.54
C LEU A 615 14.69 3.04 -12.51
N ARG A 616 13.47 3.12 -12.01
CA ARG A 616 12.53 1.99 -12.06
C ARG A 616 12.28 1.53 -13.48
N LYS A 617 12.20 0.21 -13.66
CA LYS A 617 11.90 -0.38 -14.97
C LYS A 617 10.45 -0.10 -15.38
N ALA A 618 10.26 0.22 -16.64
CA ALA A 618 8.96 0.36 -17.29
C ALA A 618 9.01 -0.22 -18.70
N SER A 619 7.86 -0.56 -19.26
CA SER A 619 7.78 -1.09 -20.62
C SER A 619 8.38 -0.10 -21.64
N GLY A 620 9.28 -0.58 -22.48
CA GLY A 620 9.97 0.22 -23.49
C GLY A 620 10.93 1.27 -22.91
N LYS A 621 11.40 1.11 -21.67
CA LYS A 621 12.43 1.96 -21.06
C LYS A 621 13.72 1.16 -20.90
N GLU A 622 14.64 1.36 -21.83
CA GLU A 622 15.94 0.69 -21.85
C GLU A 622 16.99 1.45 -21.04
N ARG A 623 16.92 2.78 -21.06
CA ARG A 623 17.88 3.69 -20.43
C ARG A 623 17.17 4.91 -19.86
N ALA A 624 17.77 5.52 -18.83
CA ALA A 624 17.34 6.81 -18.29
C ALA A 624 18.45 7.86 -18.47
N ALA A 625 18.08 9.13 -18.52
CA ALA A 625 19.02 10.24 -18.55
C ALA A 625 18.76 11.18 -17.36
N ILE A 626 19.82 11.53 -16.62
CA ILE A 626 19.74 12.45 -15.47
C ILE A 626 20.60 13.67 -15.78
N TYR A 627 19.97 14.84 -15.89
CA TYR A 627 20.64 16.14 -16.00
C TYR A 627 20.62 16.83 -14.65
N ASP A 628 21.79 17.02 -14.04
CA ASP A 628 21.93 17.63 -12.71
C ASP A 628 22.60 18.99 -12.80
N PHE A 629 21.91 20.04 -12.38
CA PHE A 629 22.38 21.44 -12.43
C PHE A 629 23.24 21.74 -11.21
N ILE A 630 24.54 21.68 -11.40
CA ILE A 630 25.54 21.80 -10.34
C ILE A 630 26.09 23.22 -10.34
N VAL A 631 26.05 23.89 -9.19
CA VAL A 631 26.64 25.21 -9.05
C VAL A 631 28.15 25.07 -8.89
N VAL A 632 28.90 25.69 -9.81
CA VAL A 632 30.36 25.71 -9.83
C VAL A 632 30.88 27.12 -10.07
N PRO A 633 32.10 27.47 -9.63
CA PRO A 633 32.72 28.75 -9.94
C PRO A 633 32.84 28.96 -11.45
N PRO A 634 32.60 30.17 -11.95
CA PRO A 634 32.71 30.46 -13.38
C PRO A 634 34.14 30.26 -13.90
N ALA A 635 34.27 29.67 -15.09
CA ALA A 635 35.55 29.40 -15.72
C ALA A 635 36.42 30.66 -15.99
N THR A 636 35.76 31.80 -16.13
CA THR A 636 36.38 33.10 -16.41
C THR A 636 36.92 33.83 -15.20
N ARG A 637 36.61 33.38 -13.98
CA ARG A 637 37.07 34.03 -12.74
C ARG A 637 38.52 33.66 -12.47
N ILE A 638 39.43 34.66 -12.60
CA ILE A 638 40.87 34.46 -12.45
C ILE A 638 41.25 34.39 -10.94
N ASP A 639 40.61 35.21 -10.13
CA ASP A 639 40.79 35.20 -8.66
C ASP A 639 39.64 34.45 -8.03
N LEU A 640 39.90 33.22 -7.59
CA LEU A 640 38.96 32.44 -6.79
C LEU A 640 38.71 33.18 -5.48
N ARG A 641 37.46 33.49 -5.19
CA ARG A 641 37.03 33.89 -3.86
C ARG A 641 37.02 32.62 -2.95
N VAL A 642 38.19 32.38 -2.40
CA VAL A 642 38.56 31.09 -1.78
C VAL A 642 37.56 30.57 -0.76
N GLY A 643 36.75 31.43 -0.11
CA GLY A 643 35.78 31.02 0.89
C GLY A 643 34.48 30.50 0.31
N ALA A 644 33.79 31.29 -0.54
CA ALA A 644 32.45 30.95 -1.05
C ALA A 644 32.51 29.84 -2.07
N ASP A 645 33.41 29.94 -3.05
CA ASP A 645 33.54 28.97 -4.15
C ASP A 645 33.87 27.57 -3.63
N ILE A 646 34.80 27.45 -2.67
CA ILE A 646 35.14 26.17 -2.01
C ILE A 646 33.96 25.64 -1.21
N SER A 647 33.24 26.50 -0.49
CA SER A 647 32.06 26.07 0.28
C SER A 647 30.96 25.51 -0.60
N VAL A 648 30.66 26.15 -1.74
CA VAL A 648 29.67 25.67 -2.70
C VAL A 648 30.10 24.33 -3.32
N LEU A 649 31.36 24.21 -3.72
CA LEU A 649 31.88 22.96 -4.29
C LEU A 649 31.78 21.78 -3.30
N LYS A 650 32.18 21.99 -2.04
CA LYS A 650 32.08 20.96 -0.99
C LYS A 650 30.66 20.49 -0.77
N ARG A 651 29.66 21.30 -1.05
CA ARG A 651 28.23 20.94 -0.93
C ARG A 651 27.69 20.22 -2.16
N GLU A 652 28.04 20.67 -3.37
CA GLU A 652 27.48 20.14 -4.62
C GLU A 652 28.18 18.84 -5.06
N MET A 653 29.50 18.74 -4.84
CA MET A 653 30.29 17.63 -5.38
C MET A 653 30.02 16.26 -4.79
N PRO A 654 29.66 16.08 -3.50
CA PRO A 654 29.32 14.74 -2.98
C PRO A 654 28.13 14.11 -3.70
N ARG A 655 27.10 14.90 -4.03
CA ARG A 655 25.97 14.43 -4.85
C ARG A 655 26.43 14.07 -6.26
N PHE A 656 27.27 14.90 -6.86
CA PHE A 656 27.86 14.63 -8.17
C PHE A 656 28.64 13.31 -8.16
N ALA A 657 29.51 13.08 -7.17
CA ALA A 657 30.29 11.86 -7.03
C ALA A 657 29.37 10.63 -6.95
N GLU A 658 28.35 10.68 -6.11
CA GLU A 658 27.35 9.62 -5.92
C GLU A 658 26.62 9.26 -7.22
N PHE A 659 26.21 10.26 -8.02
CA PHE A 659 25.55 10.00 -9.29
C PHE A 659 26.51 9.57 -10.40
N SER A 660 27.69 10.21 -10.48
CA SER A 660 28.63 9.99 -11.59
C SER A 660 29.31 8.62 -11.52
N LEU A 661 29.61 8.13 -10.32
CA LEU A 661 30.31 6.86 -10.13
C LEU A 661 29.51 5.65 -10.63
N SER A 662 28.18 5.68 -10.49
CA SER A 662 27.28 4.59 -10.87
C SER A 662 26.66 4.74 -12.28
N ALA A 663 27.00 5.79 -13.01
CA ALA A 663 26.47 6.04 -14.36
C ALA A 663 27.27 5.31 -15.43
N ASP A 664 26.60 4.85 -16.52
CA ASP A 664 27.28 4.19 -17.64
C ASP A 664 28.30 5.09 -18.35
N ASN A 665 28.01 6.41 -18.40
CA ASN A 665 28.88 7.42 -18.95
C ASN A 665 29.80 8.10 -17.91
N SER A 666 30.13 7.44 -16.80
CA SER A 666 30.88 7.96 -15.65
C SER A 666 32.11 8.78 -16.05
N PHE A 667 32.93 8.25 -16.96
CA PHE A 667 34.15 8.93 -17.41
C PHE A 667 33.85 10.30 -18.06
N LYS A 668 32.84 10.36 -18.96
CA LYS A 668 32.43 11.61 -19.63
C LYS A 668 31.82 12.59 -18.64
N ALA A 669 31.01 12.11 -17.72
CA ALA A 669 30.39 12.96 -16.69
C ALA A 669 31.45 13.60 -15.79
N ARG A 670 32.45 12.84 -15.34
CA ARG A 670 33.53 13.33 -14.49
C ARG A 670 34.46 14.31 -15.21
N ALA A 671 34.69 14.12 -16.52
CA ALA A 671 35.46 15.06 -17.33
C ALA A 671 34.83 16.46 -17.40
N ALA A 672 33.50 16.57 -17.33
CA ALA A 672 32.80 17.85 -17.46
C ALA A 672 33.10 18.88 -16.36
N VAL A 673 33.50 18.42 -15.15
CA VAL A 673 33.80 19.28 -14.01
C VAL A 673 35.28 19.24 -13.59
N ARG A 674 36.07 18.36 -14.24
CA ARG A 674 37.47 18.10 -13.89
C ARG A 674 38.31 19.35 -13.91
N ASP A 675 38.25 20.12 -15.02
CA ASP A 675 39.06 21.33 -15.19
C ASP A 675 38.75 22.41 -14.16
N THR A 676 37.48 22.47 -13.72
CA THR A 676 37.07 23.39 -12.65
C THR A 676 37.67 22.97 -11.31
N LEU A 677 37.62 21.68 -10.98
CA LEU A 677 38.17 21.15 -9.73
C LEU A 677 39.70 21.17 -9.70
N ASP A 678 40.35 20.95 -10.85
CA ASP A 678 41.81 21.04 -10.97
C ASP A 678 42.31 22.44 -10.67
N ARG A 679 41.67 23.47 -11.23
CA ARG A 679 42.00 24.87 -10.95
C ARG A 679 41.91 25.29 -9.50
N VAL A 680 41.01 24.66 -8.74
CA VAL A 680 40.87 24.95 -7.29
C VAL A 680 41.66 23.97 -6.42
N GLY A 681 42.39 23.01 -7.02
CA GLY A 681 43.15 22.00 -6.28
C GLY A 681 42.30 20.96 -5.54
N MET A 682 41.05 20.71 -6.02
CA MET A 682 40.07 19.88 -5.31
C MET A 682 39.63 18.64 -6.13
N LEU A 683 40.52 18.05 -6.90
CA LEU A 683 40.22 16.86 -7.73
C LEU A 683 39.71 15.66 -6.90
N HIS A 684 40.06 15.56 -5.63
CA HIS A 684 39.58 14.51 -4.73
C HIS A 684 38.04 14.49 -4.62
N LEU A 685 37.37 15.65 -4.74
CA LEU A 685 35.90 15.74 -4.71
C LEU A 685 35.19 15.00 -5.87
N LEU A 686 35.92 14.57 -6.90
CA LEU A 686 35.35 13.73 -7.97
C LEU A 686 34.92 12.35 -7.44
N GLU A 687 35.44 11.89 -6.31
CA GLU A 687 35.26 10.55 -5.77
C GLU A 687 34.68 10.54 -4.35
N GLU A 688 34.70 11.66 -3.65
CA GLU A 688 34.17 11.76 -2.29
C GLU A 688 32.66 11.75 -2.26
N ARG A 689 32.12 10.65 -1.76
CA ARG A 689 30.66 10.47 -1.55
C ARG A 689 30.18 11.21 -0.29
N PRO A 690 28.87 11.39 -0.11
CA PRO A 690 28.33 12.14 1.04
C PRO A 690 28.85 11.66 2.41
N TRP A 691 28.92 10.35 2.61
CA TRP A 691 29.36 9.79 3.88
C TRP A 691 30.87 9.96 4.13
N ASP A 692 31.68 10.10 3.08
CA ASP A 692 33.13 10.35 3.19
C ASP A 692 33.38 11.76 3.74
N VAL A 693 32.52 12.72 3.40
CA VAL A 693 32.62 14.12 3.81
C VAL A 693 31.70 14.50 4.99
N TYR A 694 30.98 13.53 5.56
CA TYR A 694 29.99 13.74 6.62
C TYR A 694 30.49 14.63 7.77
N HIS A 695 31.63 14.28 8.34
CA HIS A 695 32.22 15.04 9.48
C HIS A 695 32.67 16.44 9.10
N ALA A 696 33.09 16.65 7.86
CA ALA A 696 33.50 17.96 7.35
C ALA A 696 32.30 18.89 7.09
N LEU A 697 31.11 18.32 6.77
CA LEU A 697 29.89 19.08 6.54
C LEU A 697 29.05 19.28 7.81
N LYS A 698 29.26 18.45 8.85
CA LYS A 698 28.51 18.55 10.11
C LYS A 698 28.72 19.92 10.74
N GLY A 699 27.65 20.61 11.06
CA GLY A 699 27.65 21.97 11.60
C GLY A 699 27.66 23.10 10.55
N TRP A 700 27.86 22.79 9.27
CA TRP A 700 27.82 23.76 8.17
C TRP A 700 26.60 23.61 7.27
N ASP A 701 25.86 22.57 7.46
CA ASP A 701 24.65 22.25 6.69
C ASP A 701 23.48 21.93 7.62
N TRP A 702 22.27 22.24 7.17
CA TRP A 702 21.04 22.00 7.90
C TRP A 702 20.24 20.89 7.21
N ASN A 703 19.70 19.97 7.99
CA ASN A 703 18.78 18.95 7.51
C ASN A 703 17.34 19.43 7.73
N ASP A 704 16.54 19.50 6.66
CA ASP A 704 15.11 19.90 6.69
C ASP A 704 14.18 18.83 7.32
N ASP A 705 14.72 17.75 7.87
CA ASP A 705 13.95 16.60 8.39
C ASP A 705 13.44 16.78 9.84
N GLU A 706 13.59 17.94 10.47
CA GLU A 706 13.01 18.26 11.78
C GLU A 706 11.69 19.03 11.70
#